data_29301bd6b75e4cb5c80d67c19613a625
#
_entry.id   29301bd6b75e4cb5c80d67c19613a625
#
_cell.length_a   1.000
_cell.length_b   1.000
_cell.length_c   1.000
_cell.angle_alpha   90.00
_cell.angle_beta   90.00
_cell.angle_gamma   90.00
#
_symmetry.space_group_name_H-M   'P 1'
#
loop_
_entity.id
_entity.type
_entity.pdbx_description
1 polymer ?
#
loop_
_entity_poly.entity_id
_entity_poly.type
_entity_poly.pdbx_seq_one_letter_code
_entity_poly.pdbx_strand_id
1 'polypeptide(L)'
;GELLAHNQLAYSIIIEDNGTYDSTREKNLTLNHVAYEVLKILEENGESVDVTFHITLDENGEYAFDTTDFTLDRFKADVYGQAKIDDLSKEEAKASAAKMIEDLSQADRYGLVNKKKPYTEEERKEYGLPENFTKEEVLDIIKIRYALAANSFQKYMPATIATNVSETTMAAIMEKKDQLQGVDIQEDSIRVYEDSEAFAPVIGYTGKASSEELDELKKENPNYSSDAVIGKTGMEQYMELQLQGTDGEEKLSVDNLGKVLKIDESSKKDPVSGNDVYLTIDKNLQKAAYQILEQKIAGILASNIIAGKTFDKTGLDSSEIRIPIYDVYNALIENSVIDISHFKEEDASEMEKAIYSVFSQKQSEVFESVKAELTASNPEAFDKLSQEMQDYQSYIVNDFLINKKGILSLDAIDASDATYIAWSKDHSISLKEFLTYAASQNWIDISQFYAEEEYLDSSEVYDALSDYLTESLMTDSGFSKIIYKYMLQSDLISGTQLCLVLYDQGVLEADEATYSALQAGQKSSYDFMLDKINSLEITPAQLALDPCSGSMVVTNVKTGEILACVTYPGYDNNRLANQMDTDYYSKLSSDLSRPFYNKATQQKTAPGSTFKLVTALAGMEEGIATSDYYVNCTGSFTRISPAINCWYHAGHGTLGVQGAIKNSCNVFFNQLTYDMGKDKNGEFSDSIGLSKLQKYAKMFQLDKESGIELPEAEPEVTDEAAIASSIGQGTNNYTTSQLARYATTIASRGTSYSISLLDKVTDSQGNLVEDYTPEIINQMDVSDSEWD
;
A
#
# COMPACT_ATOMS: atom_id res chain seq x y z
N GLY A 1 -21.88 8.39 20.11
CA GLY A 1 -21.35 7.96 18.81
C GLY A 1 -21.11 6.46 18.81
N GLU A 2 -21.00 5.87 17.63
CA GLU A 2 -20.56 4.48 17.49
C GLU A 2 -19.03 4.45 17.41
N LEU A 3 -18.40 3.40 17.97
CA LEU A 3 -16.95 3.25 17.95
C LEU A 3 -16.47 2.94 16.53
N LEU A 4 -15.41 3.62 16.10
CA LEU A 4 -14.65 3.36 14.88
C LEU A 4 -13.24 2.86 15.19
N ALA A 5 -12.64 3.41 16.23
CA ALA A 5 -11.36 2.99 16.79
C ALA A 5 -11.41 3.15 18.31
N HIS A 6 -10.79 2.21 19.05
CA HIS A 6 -10.75 2.25 20.50
C HIS A 6 -9.54 1.49 21.03
N ASN A 7 -9.18 1.80 22.27
CA ASN A 7 -8.16 1.03 22.98
C ASN A 7 -8.83 -0.12 23.73
N GLN A 8 -8.30 -1.32 23.53
CA GLN A 8 -8.71 -2.53 24.21
C GLN A 8 -7.61 -2.95 25.18
N LEU A 9 -8.01 -3.34 26.42
CA LEU A 9 -7.07 -3.89 27.38
C LEU A 9 -6.41 -5.15 26.80
N ALA A 10 -5.11 -5.22 26.88
CA ALA A 10 -4.29 -6.35 26.48
C ALA A 10 -3.30 -6.72 27.57
N TYR A 11 -2.73 -7.91 27.49
CA TYR A 11 -1.70 -8.38 28.40
C TYR A 11 -0.42 -8.68 27.62
N SER A 12 0.70 -8.17 28.13
CA SER A 12 2.02 -8.41 27.56
C SER A 12 2.87 -9.22 28.52
N ILE A 13 3.62 -10.19 28.01
CA ILE A 13 4.61 -10.91 28.81
C ILE A 13 5.90 -10.10 28.78
N ILE A 14 6.38 -9.72 29.95
CA ILE A 14 7.64 -9.02 30.13
C ILE A 14 8.66 -9.89 30.88
N ILE A 15 9.94 -9.63 30.62
CA ILE A 15 11.04 -10.33 31.30
C ILE A 15 12.13 -9.36 31.74
N GLU A 16 12.68 -9.59 32.92
CA GLU A 16 13.83 -8.86 33.50
C GLU A 16 14.94 -9.80 33.91
N ASP A 17 16.21 -9.40 33.72
CA ASP A 17 17.37 -10.09 34.29
C ASP A 17 17.64 -9.60 35.71
N ASN A 18 16.81 -9.99 36.65
CA ASN A 18 16.90 -9.62 38.06
C ASN A 18 17.65 -10.65 38.94
N GLY A 19 18.21 -11.70 38.34
CA GLY A 19 18.91 -12.79 38.99
C GLY A 19 20.27 -12.42 39.55
N THR A 20 20.73 -13.22 40.53
CA THR A 20 22.12 -13.23 41.01
C THR A 20 22.72 -14.59 40.67
N TYR A 21 23.77 -14.61 39.91
CA TYR A 21 24.39 -15.84 39.37
C TYR A 21 25.85 -15.94 39.80
N ASP A 22 26.28 -17.13 40.20
CA ASP A 22 27.69 -17.40 40.58
C ASP A 22 28.60 -17.50 39.36
N SER A 23 28.06 -17.72 38.16
CA SER A 23 28.80 -17.86 36.91
C SER A 23 27.97 -17.52 35.67
N THR A 24 28.64 -17.18 34.55
CA THR A 24 28.00 -17.05 33.23
C THR A 24 27.28 -18.34 32.83
N ARG A 25 27.81 -19.50 33.19
CA ARG A 25 27.18 -20.80 32.88
C ARG A 25 25.84 -20.94 33.58
N GLU A 26 25.79 -20.64 34.86
CA GLU A 26 24.54 -20.67 35.63
C GLU A 26 23.54 -19.64 35.10
N LYS A 27 24.00 -18.40 34.85
CA LYS A 27 23.17 -17.37 34.22
C LYS A 27 22.52 -17.87 32.91
N ASN A 28 23.30 -18.48 32.03
CA ASN A 28 22.83 -18.99 30.75
C ASN A 28 21.84 -20.14 30.95
N LEU A 29 22.12 -21.08 31.86
CA LEU A 29 21.19 -22.17 32.16
C LEU A 29 19.83 -21.65 32.68
N THR A 30 19.88 -20.74 33.66
CA THR A 30 18.66 -20.15 34.24
C THR A 30 17.83 -19.38 33.22
N LEU A 31 18.44 -18.45 32.48
CA LEU A 31 17.72 -17.63 31.52
C LEU A 31 17.22 -18.43 30.29
N ASN A 32 17.96 -19.46 29.87
CA ASN A 32 17.49 -20.36 28.80
C ASN A 32 16.33 -21.25 29.28
N HIS A 33 16.35 -21.71 30.54
CA HIS A 33 15.22 -22.41 31.15
C HIS A 33 13.96 -21.53 31.14
N VAL A 34 14.08 -20.30 31.66
CA VAL A 34 12.95 -19.36 31.71
C VAL A 34 12.40 -19.07 30.31
N ALA A 35 13.29 -18.76 29.35
CA ALA A 35 12.89 -18.53 27.97
C ALA A 35 12.19 -19.76 27.36
N TYR A 36 12.70 -20.94 27.58
CA TYR A 36 12.15 -22.19 27.06
C TYR A 36 10.79 -22.53 27.68
N GLU A 37 10.61 -22.33 28.98
CA GLU A 37 9.28 -22.57 29.62
C GLU A 37 8.24 -21.54 29.17
N VAL A 38 8.63 -20.28 28.96
CA VAL A 38 7.71 -19.27 28.40
C VAL A 38 7.34 -19.63 26.97
N LEU A 39 8.32 -20.02 26.13
CA LEU A 39 8.08 -20.46 24.75
C LEU A 39 7.06 -21.61 24.71
N LYS A 40 7.21 -22.65 25.55
CA LYS A 40 6.24 -23.74 25.62
C LYS A 40 4.82 -23.29 25.96
N ILE A 41 4.69 -22.34 26.90
CA ILE A 41 3.37 -21.80 27.28
C ILE A 41 2.73 -21.08 26.10
N LEU A 42 3.51 -20.29 25.35
CA LEU A 42 3.06 -19.60 24.15
C LEU A 42 2.61 -20.61 23.07
N GLU A 43 3.46 -21.58 22.76
CA GLU A 43 3.19 -22.62 21.76
C GLU A 43 1.94 -23.47 22.11
N GLU A 44 1.77 -23.87 23.40
CA GLU A 44 0.61 -24.62 23.89
C GLU A 44 -0.72 -23.86 23.68
N ASN A 45 -0.66 -22.53 23.61
CA ASN A 45 -1.81 -21.66 23.41
C ASN A 45 -1.89 -21.10 21.97
N GLY A 46 -1.01 -21.53 21.06
CA GLY A 46 -0.99 -21.08 19.66
C GLY A 46 -0.49 -19.65 19.48
N GLU A 47 0.33 -19.16 20.40
CA GLU A 47 0.94 -17.83 20.41
C GLU A 47 2.44 -17.93 20.21
N SER A 48 3.09 -16.83 19.87
CA SER A 48 4.52 -16.77 19.53
C SER A 48 5.25 -15.63 20.22
N VAL A 49 6.58 -15.68 20.18
CA VAL A 49 7.47 -14.60 20.65
C VAL A 49 7.40 -13.43 19.68
N ASP A 50 7.13 -12.24 20.21
CA ASP A 50 6.96 -10.98 19.48
C ASP A 50 8.13 -10.03 19.76
N VAL A 51 9.32 -10.43 19.34
CA VAL A 51 10.54 -9.62 19.45
C VAL A 51 11.08 -9.33 18.06
N THR A 52 11.24 -8.07 17.73
CA THR A 52 11.87 -7.67 16.46
C THR A 52 13.29 -8.20 16.38
N PHE A 53 13.51 -9.13 15.47
CA PHE A 53 14.82 -9.78 15.28
C PHE A 53 14.91 -10.23 13.82
N HIS A 54 15.75 -9.60 13.02
CA HIS A 54 15.79 -9.73 11.56
C HIS A 54 16.42 -11.05 11.06
N ILE A 55 16.13 -12.14 11.73
CA ILE A 55 16.38 -13.51 11.28
C ILE A 55 15.12 -14.33 11.49
N THR A 56 14.72 -15.04 10.44
CA THR A 56 13.59 -15.98 10.41
C THR A 56 14.05 -17.35 9.93
N LEU A 57 13.15 -18.32 9.92
CA LEU A 57 13.35 -19.56 9.17
C LEU A 57 12.72 -19.40 7.79
N ASP A 58 13.46 -19.74 6.74
CA ASP A 58 12.94 -19.79 5.39
C ASP A 58 12.06 -21.03 5.15
N GLU A 59 11.50 -21.14 3.97
CA GLU A 59 10.64 -22.25 3.55
C GLU A 59 11.32 -23.63 3.67
N ASN A 60 12.64 -23.70 3.70
CA ASN A 60 13.44 -24.91 3.90
C ASN A 60 13.80 -25.14 5.38
N GLY A 61 13.32 -24.31 6.29
CA GLY A 61 13.66 -24.34 7.69
C GLY A 61 15.14 -23.93 7.95
N GLU A 62 15.75 -23.12 7.07
CA GLU A 62 17.08 -22.58 7.27
C GLU A 62 16.99 -21.11 7.73
N TYR A 63 17.99 -20.66 8.52
CA TYR A 63 18.03 -19.28 8.99
C TYR A 63 18.30 -18.31 7.84
N ALA A 64 17.39 -17.36 7.63
CA ALA A 64 17.47 -16.31 6.62
C ALA A 64 17.23 -14.91 7.23
N PHE A 65 17.74 -13.88 6.59
CA PHE A 65 17.40 -12.50 6.96
C PHE A 65 16.06 -12.11 6.31
N ASP A 66 15.23 -11.40 7.06
CA ASP A 66 13.96 -10.82 6.59
C ASP A 66 14.11 -9.34 6.16
N THR A 67 15.33 -8.82 6.16
CA THR A 67 15.65 -7.43 5.81
C THR A 67 16.94 -7.34 5.01
N THR A 68 17.17 -6.19 4.37
CA THR A 68 18.34 -5.93 3.51
C THR A 68 18.98 -4.56 3.83
N ASP A 69 20.07 -4.26 3.14
CA ASP A 69 20.71 -2.95 3.07
C ASP A 69 21.05 -2.34 4.44
N PHE A 70 20.77 -1.06 4.60
CA PHE A 70 21.11 -0.32 5.83
C PHE A 70 20.50 -0.94 7.09
N THR A 71 19.27 -1.44 7.03
CA THR A 71 18.59 -2.08 8.17
C THR A 71 19.31 -3.36 8.58
N LEU A 72 19.72 -4.17 7.61
CA LEU A 72 20.49 -5.38 7.86
C LEU A 72 21.86 -5.06 8.49
N ASP A 73 22.57 -4.06 7.97
CA ASP A 73 23.88 -3.66 8.49
C ASP A 73 23.78 -3.09 9.91
N ARG A 74 22.72 -2.29 10.17
CA ARG A 74 22.42 -1.80 11.53
C ARG A 74 22.12 -2.95 12.48
N PHE A 75 21.26 -3.90 12.08
CA PHE A 75 20.95 -5.09 12.86
C PHE A 75 22.21 -5.92 13.19
N LYS A 76 23.09 -6.14 12.21
CA LYS A 76 24.37 -6.82 12.45
C LYS A 76 25.21 -6.07 13.48
N ALA A 77 25.32 -4.74 13.35
CA ALA A 77 26.06 -3.94 14.31
C ALA A 77 25.48 -4.07 15.72
N ASP A 78 24.18 -4.04 15.89
CA ASP A 78 23.49 -4.19 17.18
C ASP A 78 23.73 -5.58 17.78
N VAL A 79 23.62 -6.65 17.00
CA VAL A 79 23.86 -8.03 17.44
C VAL A 79 25.31 -8.23 17.89
N TYR A 80 26.28 -7.66 17.19
CA TYR A 80 27.67 -7.74 17.55
C TYR A 80 28.11 -6.68 18.59
N GLY A 81 27.21 -5.79 19.01
CA GLY A 81 27.44 -4.77 20.03
C GLY A 81 28.30 -3.60 19.55
N GLN A 82 28.24 -3.31 18.25
CA GLN A 82 28.96 -2.20 17.63
C GLN A 82 28.11 -0.92 17.66
N ALA A 83 28.72 0.20 18.07
CA ALA A 83 28.00 1.48 18.15
C ALA A 83 27.64 2.05 16.75
N LYS A 84 28.46 1.74 15.75
CA LYS A 84 28.26 2.18 14.35
C LYS A 84 28.44 1.00 13.39
N ILE A 85 27.80 1.10 12.23
CA ILE A 85 27.95 0.12 11.14
C ILE A 85 29.42 0.03 10.70
N ASP A 86 30.12 1.14 10.61
CA ASP A 86 31.52 1.21 10.20
C ASP A 86 32.49 0.51 11.20
N ASP A 87 32.05 0.22 12.42
CA ASP A 87 32.83 -0.48 13.43
C ASP A 87 32.75 -2.01 13.28
N LEU A 88 31.89 -2.53 12.39
CA LEU A 88 31.82 -3.96 12.07
C LEU A 88 33.11 -4.45 11.44
N SER A 89 33.65 -5.57 11.93
CA SER A 89 34.72 -6.27 11.24
C SER A 89 34.27 -6.84 9.90
N LYS A 90 35.16 -7.11 8.97
CA LYS A 90 34.82 -7.72 7.67
C LYS A 90 34.09 -9.08 7.82
N GLU A 91 34.37 -9.82 8.89
CA GLU A 91 33.73 -11.11 9.17
C GLU A 91 32.31 -10.90 9.69
N GLU A 92 32.05 -9.93 10.57
CA GLU A 92 30.77 -9.58 11.13
C GLU A 92 29.87 -8.99 10.04
N ALA A 93 30.34 -8.09 9.20
CA ALA A 93 29.59 -7.50 8.10
C ALA A 93 29.11 -8.55 7.07
N LYS A 94 29.92 -9.59 6.81
CA LYS A 94 29.61 -10.69 5.88
C LYS A 94 28.93 -11.89 6.55
N ALA A 95 28.62 -11.83 7.84
CA ALA A 95 28.02 -12.95 8.53
C ALA A 95 26.65 -13.28 7.96
N SER A 96 26.41 -14.57 7.66
CA SER A 96 25.10 -15.09 7.29
C SER A 96 24.21 -15.19 8.54
N ALA A 97 22.87 -15.28 8.33
CA ALA A 97 21.92 -15.50 9.42
C ALA A 97 22.28 -16.72 10.27
N ALA A 98 22.58 -17.85 9.63
CA ALA A 98 23.02 -19.07 10.32
C ALA A 98 24.31 -18.86 11.14
N LYS A 99 25.25 -18.08 10.63
CA LYS A 99 26.48 -17.75 11.36
C LYS A 99 26.19 -16.89 12.59
N MET A 100 25.31 -15.91 12.48
CA MET A 100 24.91 -15.06 13.61
C MET A 100 24.20 -15.87 14.71
N ILE A 101 23.30 -16.78 14.35
CA ILE A 101 22.64 -17.69 15.30
C ILE A 101 23.69 -18.60 15.96
N GLU A 102 24.67 -19.14 15.22
CA GLU A 102 25.75 -19.92 15.80
C GLU A 102 26.58 -19.11 16.83
N ASP A 103 26.92 -17.87 16.50
CA ASP A 103 27.70 -16.98 17.37
C ASP A 103 26.93 -16.61 18.64
N LEU A 104 25.66 -16.25 18.52
CA LEU A 104 24.80 -15.96 19.66
C LEU A 104 24.57 -17.18 20.56
N SER A 105 24.57 -18.38 19.98
CA SER A 105 24.39 -19.65 20.73
C SER A 105 25.61 -20.05 21.57
N GLN A 106 26.79 -19.44 21.36
CA GLN A 106 28.01 -19.81 22.07
C GLN A 106 27.95 -19.55 23.58
N ALA A 107 28.79 -20.26 24.33
CA ALA A 107 28.85 -20.24 25.79
C ALA A 107 29.16 -18.87 26.41
N ASP A 108 29.87 -18.00 25.70
CA ASP A 108 30.21 -16.64 26.10
C ASP A 108 29.14 -15.60 25.71
N ARG A 109 28.13 -16.03 24.97
CA ARG A 109 26.95 -15.26 24.65
C ARG A 109 25.72 -15.84 25.38
N TYR A 110 24.81 -16.49 24.69
CA TYR A 110 23.57 -17.00 25.29
C TYR A 110 23.68 -18.46 25.76
N GLY A 111 24.75 -19.18 25.37
CA GLY A 111 25.08 -20.48 25.94
C GLY A 111 24.10 -21.60 25.60
N LEU A 112 23.43 -21.55 24.46
CA LEU A 112 22.58 -22.65 23.99
C LEU A 112 23.44 -23.86 23.59
N VAL A 113 24.63 -23.59 23.02
CA VAL A 113 25.59 -24.61 22.65
C VAL A 113 26.93 -24.32 23.36
N ASN A 114 27.43 -25.26 24.10
CA ASN A 114 28.75 -25.18 24.72
C ASN A 114 29.65 -26.30 24.22
N LYS A 115 30.32 -26.04 23.09
CA LYS A 115 31.25 -27.04 22.47
C LYS A 115 32.48 -27.40 23.35
N LYS A 116 32.90 -26.51 24.24
CA LYS A 116 34.09 -26.74 25.09
C LYS A 116 33.75 -27.50 26.39
N LYS A 117 32.58 -27.26 26.96
CA LYS A 117 32.11 -27.90 28.18
C LYS A 117 30.58 -28.10 28.05
N PRO A 118 30.15 -29.15 27.31
CA PRO A 118 28.72 -29.44 27.15
C PRO A 118 27.97 -29.50 28.47
N TYR A 119 26.69 -29.19 28.49
CA TYR A 119 25.85 -29.38 29.66
C TYR A 119 25.69 -30.86 29.96
N THR A 120 25.82 -31.23 31.22
CA THR A 120 25.57 -32.63 31.63
C THR A 120 24.10 -32.98 31.59
N GLU A 121 23.76 -34.25 31.59
CA GLU A 121 22.38 -34.70 31.66
C GLU A 121 21.70 -34.26 32.97
N GLU A 122 22.48 -34.23 34.08
CA GLU A 122 22.01 -33.75 35.38
C GLU A 122 21.69 -32.26 35.32
N GLU A 123 22.57 -31.41 34.78
CA GLU A 123 22.36 -29.97 34.61
C GLU A 123 21.09 -29.72 33.74
N ARG A 124 20.94 -30.43 32.61
CA ARG A 124 19.78 -30.26 31.75
C ARG A 124 18.47 -30.64 32.47
N LYS A 125 18.48 -31.74 33.22
CA LYS A 125 17.31 -32.17 34.00
C LYS A 125 16.99 -31.18 35.12
N GLU A 126 18.01 -30.65 35.79
CA GLU A 126 17.81 -29.68 36.86
C GLU A 126 17.13 -28.39 36.33
N TYR A 127 17.52 -27.93 35.13
CA TYR A 127 16.95 -26.75 34.48
C TYR A 127 15.83 -27.07 33.48
N GLY A 128 15.33 -28.30 33.37
CA GLY A 128 14.24 -28.66 32.48
C GLY A 128 14.51 -28.44 30.99
N LEU A 129 15.77 -28.44 30.58
CA LEU A 129 16.17 -28.18 29.19
C LEU A 129 16.24 -29.50 28.39
N PRO A 130 15.86 -29.51 27.09
CA PRO A 130 15.94 -30.68 26.23
C PRO A 130 17.37 -31.08 25.93
N GLU A 131 17.58 -32.26 25.37
CA GLU A 131 18.89 -32.68 24.89
C GLU A 131 19.36 -31.86 23.70
N ASN A 132 18.46 -31.60 22.78
CA ASN A 132 18.66 -30.74 21.61
C ASN A 132 17.44 -29.84 21.44
N PHE A 133 17.67 -28.61 21.06
CA PHE A 133 16.62 -27.68 20.63
C PHE A 133 16.37 -27.82 19.13
N THR A 134 15.18 -27.62 18.68
CA THR A 134 14.85 -27.40 17.25
C THR A 134 15.43 -26.06 16.79
N LYS A 135 15.50 -25.82 15.48
CA LYS A 135 15.95 -24.54 14.96
C LYS A 135 15.05 -23.38 15.36
N GLU A 136 13.76 -23.65 15.44
CA GLU A 136 12.73 -22.70 15.86
C GLU A 136 12.89 -22.34 17.35
N GLU A 137 12.97 -23.33 18.21
CA GLU A 137 13.25 -23.11 19.65
C GLU A 137 14.56 -22.34 19.88
N VAL A 138 15.62 -22.63 19.13
CA VAL A 138 16.87 -21.89 19.20
C VAL A 138 16.65 -20.43 18.81
N LEU A 139 15.93 -20.16 17.73
CA LEU A 139 15.66 -18.81 17.25
C LEU A 139 14.86 -18.02 18.28
N ASP A 140 13.79 -18.57 18.81
CA ASP A 140 12.90 -17.87 19.73
C ASP A 140 13.56 -17.66 21.12
N ILE A 141 14.34 -18.59 21.62
CA ILE A 141 15.16 -18.36 22.81
C ILE A 141 16.17 -17.25 22.55
N ILE A 142 16.78 -17.18 21.37
CA ILE A 142 17.70 -16.10 20.99
C ILE A 142 16.97 -14.77 20.94
N LYS A 143 15.78 -14.69 20.39
CA LYS A 143 14.95 -13.46 20.39
C LYS A 143 14.72 -12.95 21.81
N ILE A 144 14.27 -13.80 22.71
CA ILE A 144 14.04 -13.44 24.12
C ILE A 144 15.35 -12.98 24.78
N ARG A 145 16.45 -13.69 24.56
CA ARG A 145 17.76 -13.35 25.14
C ARG A 145 18.34 -12.06 24.54
N TYR A 146 18.06 -11.79 23.26
CA TYR A 146 18.44 -10.56 22.59
C TYR A 146 17.67 -9.36 23.16
N ALA A 147 16.38 -9.47 23.36
CA ALA A 147 15.55 -8.44 24.01
C ALA A 147 16.07 -8.12 25.45
N LEU A 148 16.40 -9.14 26.23
CA LEU A 148 17.03 -8.95 27.54
C LEU A 148 18.40 -8.28 27.46
N ALA A 149 19.20 -8.60 26.45
CA ALA A 149 20.54 -8.03 26.29
C ALA A 149 20.50 -6.55 25.90
N ALA A 150 19.50 -6.12 25.14
CA ALA A 150 19.27 -4.72 24.77
C ALA A 150 19.15 -3.84 26.03
N ASN A 151 18.51 -4.34 27.09
CA ASN A 151 18.31 -3.64 28.37
C ASN A 151 19.41 -3.93 29.39
N SER A 152 20.56 -4.48 29.00
CA SER A 152 21.63 -4.90 29.92
C SER A 152 22.21 -3.77 30.78
N PHE A 153 22.18 -2.52 30.33
CA PHE A 153 22.61 -1.34 31.07
C PHE A 153 21.50 -0.71 31.92
N GLN A 154 20.25 -1.11 31.69
CA GLN A 154 19.03 -0.62 32.35
C GLN A 154 18.21 -1.82 32.81
N LYS A 155 18.75 -2.65 33.68
CA LYS A 155 18.13 -3.91 34.12
C LYS A 155 16.76 -3.75 34.80
N TYR A 156 16.43 -2.53 35.20
CA TYR A 156 15.13 -2.15 35.74
C TYR A 156 14.06 -1.93 34.64
N MET A 157 14.46 -1.91 33.36
CA MET A 157 13.54 -1.84 32.26
C MET A 157 13.23 -3.27 31.79
N PRO A 158 12.00 -3.73 31.91
CA PRO A 158 11.63 -5.03 31.40
C PRO A 158 11.70 -5.05 29.86
N ALA A 159 11.96 -6.23 29.31
CA ALA A 159 11.85 -6.48 27.89
C ALA A 159 10.50 -7.15 27.63
N THR A 160 9.70 -6.61 26.73
CA THR A 160 8.47 -7.24 26.24
C THR A 160 8.84 -8.36 25.28
N ILE A 161 8.29 -9.55 25.47
CA ILE A 161 8.59 -10.74 24.68
C ILE A 161 7.39 -11.30 23.95
N ALA A 162 6.17 -10.98 24.39
CA ALA A 162 4.93 -11.26 23.68
C ALA A 162 3.89 -10.21 24.06
N THR A 163 3.14 -9.72 23.08
CA THR A 163 2.08 -8.72 23.26
C THR A 163 0.72 -9.33 22.97
N ASN A 164 -0.33 -8.73 23.55
CA ASN A 164 -1.72 -9.15 23.33
C ASN A 164 -1.96 -10.66 23.53
N VAL A 165 -1.33 -11.22 24.56
CA VAL A 165 -1.51 -12.64 24.90
C VAL A 165 -2.90 -12.90 25.47
N SER A 166 -3.42 -14.09 25.25
CA SER A 166 -4.74 -14.51 25.75
C SER A 166 -4.80 -14.58 27.26
N GLU A 167 -6.01 -14.50 27.82
CA GLU A 167 -6.22 -14.72 29.25
C GLU A 167 -5.74 -16.11 29.73
N THR A 168 -5.76 -17.10 28.82
CA THR A 168 -5.26 -18.45 29.09
C THR A 168 -3.75 -18.45 29.29
N THR A 169 -3.03 -17.79 28.38
CA THR A 169 -1.57 -17.63 28.46
C THR A 169 -1.17 -16.80 29.67
N MET A 170 -1.86 -15.67 29.91
CA MET A 170 -1.67 -14.86 31.11
C MET A 170 -1.80 -15.71 32.38
N ALA A 171 -2.88 -16.48 32.50
CA ALA A 171 -3.13 -17.35 33.66
C ALA A 171 -2.04 -18.41 33.84
N ALA A 172 -1.58 -19.04 32.72
CA ALA A 172 -0.52 -20.05 32.76
C ALA A 172 0.82 -19.46 33.21
N ILE A 173 1.18 -18.26 32.76
CA ILE A 173 2.38 -17.53 33.21
C ILE A 173 2.26 -17.20 34.70
N MET A 174 1.12 -16.67 35.14
CA MET A 174 0.89 -16.29 36.55
C MET A 174 0.92 -17.50 37.48
N GLU A 175 0.42 -18.66 37.04
CA GLU A 175 0.47 -19.92 37.82
C GLU A 175 1.91 -20.38 38.02
N LYS A 176 2.79 -20.22 37.01
CA LYS A 176 4.21 -20.61 37.07
C LYS A 176 5.14 -19.49 37.51
N LYS A 177 4.65 -18.33 37.94
CA LYS A 177 5.45 -17.13 38.26
C LYS A 177 6.61 -17.41 39.21
N ASP A 178 6.41 -18.26 40.22
CA ASP A 178 7.47 -18.63 41.19
C ASP A 178 8.63 -19.43 40.54
N GLN A 179 8.39 -20.04 39.37
CA GLN A 179 9.38 -20.84 38.62
C GLN A 179 10.00 -20.03 37.47
N LEU A 180 9.31 -18.98 37.03
CA LEU A 180 9.71 -18.13 35.90
C LEU A 180 10.40 -16.86 36.40
N GLN A 181 11.64 -16.97 36.82
CA GLN A 181 12.39 -15.85 37.40
C GLN A 181 12.46 -14.66 36.44
N GLY A 182 11.97 -13.51 36.87
CA GLY A 182 12.03 -12.26 36.13
C GLY A 182 10.90 -12.11 35.11
N VAL A 183 10.03 -13.10 34.95
CA VAL A 183 8.86 -12.98 34.04
C VAL A 183 7.66 -12.41 34.82
N ASP A 184 6.97 -11.49 34.22
CA ASP A 184 5.71 -10.93 34.72
C ASP A 184 4.72 -10.63 33.62
N ILE A 185 3.50 -10.34 33.98
CA ILE A 185 2.46 -9.84 33.08
C ILE A 185 2.30 -8.36 33.31
N GLN A 186 2.34 -7.61 32.23
CA GLN A 186 2.05 -6.18 32.20
C GLN A 186 0.70 -5.98 31.53
N GLU A 187 -0.16 -5.18 32.15
CA GLU A 187 -1.35 -4.64 31.49
C GLU A 187 -0.90 -3.62 30.44
N ASP A 188 -1.46 -3.74 29.26
CA ASP A 188 -1.16 -2.89 28.10
C ASP A 188 -2.47 -2.54 27.39
N SER A 189 -2.41 -1.76 26.33
CA SER A 189 -3.56 -1.47 25.49
C SER A 189 -3.19 -1.59 24.03
N ILE A 190 -4.06 -2.23 23.27
CA ILE A 190 -3.95 -2.31 21.82
C ILE A 190 -5.00 -1.43 21.15
N ARG A 191 -4.66 -0.86 20.01
CA ARG A 191 -5.59 -0.09 19.20
C ARG A 191 -6.36 -1.04 18.27
N VAL A 192 -7.69 -0.96 18.32
CA VAL A 192 -8.63 -1.80 17.56
C VAL A 192 -9.49 -0.91 16.68
N TYR A 193 -9.66 -1.31 15.41
CA TYR A 193 -10.47 -0.61 14.42
C TYR A 193 -11.67 -1.45 14.01
N GLU A 194 -12.84 -0.84 14.09
CA GLU A 194 -14.11 -1.44 13.72
C GLU A 194 -14.39 -1.25 12.22
N ASP A 195 -14.95 -2.28 11.58
CA ASP A 195 -15.29 -2.22 10.14
C ASP A 195 -14.12 -1.74 9.24
N SER A 196 -12.94 -2.20 9.55
CA SER A 196 -11.62 -1.78 9.12
C SER A 196 -11.54 -1.34 7.64
N GLU A 197 -11.88 -2.22 6.69
CA GLU A 197 -11.75 -1.95 5.26
C GLU A 197 -12.52 -0.69 4.78
N ALA A 198 -13.72 -0.47 5.31
CA ALA A 198 -14.53 0.67 4.91
C ALA A 198 -14.03 2.01 5.49
N PHE A 199 -13.22 1.96 6.57
CA PHE A 199 -12.81 3.14 7.32
C PHE A 199 -11.30 3.40 7.28
N ALA A 200 -10.46 2.42 7.01
CA ALA A 200 -9.02 2.55 7.06
C ALA A 200 -8.45 3.75 6.26
N PRO A 201 -8.92 4.06 5.04
CA PRO A 201 -8.43 5.23 4.30
C PRO A 201 -8.74 6.58 4.96
N VAL A 202 -9.70 6.63 5.87
CA VAL A 202 -10.08 7.83 6.64
C VAL A 202 -9.41 7.83 8.02
N ILE A 203 -9.57 6.72 8.75
CA ILE A 203 -9.07 6.63 10.13
C ILE A 203 -7.55 6.50 10.15
N GLY A 204 -6.97 5.72 9.25
CA GLY A 204 -5.55 5.39 9.27
C GLY A 204 -5.22 4.27 10.25
N TYR A 205 -4.00 4.25 10.76
CA TYR A 205 -3.52 3.29 11.76
C TYR A 205 -2.42 3.90 12.61
N THR A 206 -2.15 3.28 13.77
CA THR A 206 -1.09 3.67 14.69
C THR A 206 0.13 2.76 14.54
N GLY A 207 1.31 3.27 14.87
CA GLY A 207 2.56 2.52 14.84
C GLY A 207 3.68 3.23 15.59
N LYS A 208 4.81 2.55 15.81
CA LYS A 208 5.96 3.16 16.46
C LYS A 208 6.46 4.37 15.68
N ALA A 209 6.77 5.44 16.40
CA ALA A 209 7.32 6.65 15.83
C ALA A 209 8.77 6.44 15.35
N SER A 210 9.10 6.96 14.17
CA SER A 210 10.50 7.12 13.73
C SER A 210 11.18 8.27 14.47
N SER A 211 12.51 8.33 14.40
CA SER A 211 13.26 9.43 15.02
C SER A 211 12.86 10.79 14.45
N GLU A 212 12.57 10.86 13.15
CA GLU A 212 12.19 12.10 12.47
C GLU A 212 10.80 12.57 12.90
N GLU A 213 9.82 11.65 12.99
CA GLU A 213 8.47 11.93 13.48
C GLU A 213 8.51 12.40 14.94
N LEU A 214 9.32 11.76 15.80
CA LEU A 214 9.50 12.18 17.19
C LEU A 214 10.11 13.58 17.29
N ASP A 215 11.08 13.91 16.44
CA ASP A 215 11.71 15.23 16.43
C ASP A 215 10.71 16.35 16.07
N GLU A 216 9.76 16.04 15.16
CA GLU A 216 8.68 16.98 14.84
C GLU A 216 7.66 17.09 15.97
N LEU A 217 7.14 15.96 16.47
CA LEU A 217 6.14 15.94 17.54
C LEU A 217 6.66 16.55 18.85
N LYS A 218 7.95 16.39 19.17
CA LYS A 218 8.58 17.00 20.36
C LYS A 218 8.69 18.52 20.31
N LYS A 219 8.52 19.13 19.14
CA LYS A 219 8.42 20.60 19.03
C LYS A 219 7.12 21.10 19.62
N GLU A 220 6.03 20.34 19.46
CA GLU A 220 4.71 20.68 19.98
C GLU A 220 4.49 20.13 21.41
N ASN A 221 4.90 18.88 21.66
CA ASN A 221 4.82 18.23 22.97
C ASN A 221 6.15 17.53 23.31
N PRO A 222 7.00 18.13 24.16
CA PRO A 222 8.31 17.56 24.50
C PRO A 222 8.28 16.23 25.28
N ASN A 223 7.09 15.79 25.71
CA ASN A 223 6.94 14.61 26.59
C ASN A 223 6.85 13.27 25.84
N TYR A 224 6.89 13.28 24.52
CA TYR A 224 6.91 12.01 23.76
C TYR A 224 8.10 11.15 24.14
N SER A 225 7.85 9.90 24.50
CA SER A 225 8.88 8.90 24.77
C SER A 225 9.57 8.45 23.46
N SER A 226 10.72 7.78 23.59
CA SER A 226 11.46 7.28 22.41
C SER A 226 10.79 6.09 21.72
N ASP A 227 9.86 5.45 22.39
CA ASP A 227 9.10 4.27 21.97
C ASP A 227 7.60 4.58 21.77
N ALA A 228 7.25 5.87 21.65
CA ALA A 228 5.88 6.32 21.49
C ALA A 228 5.22 5.65 20.26
N VAL A 229 3.98 5.24 20.46
CA VAL A 229 3.08 4.82 19.39
C VAL A 229 2.25 6.02 18.99
N ILE A 230 2.25 6.34 17.71
CA ILE A 230 1.61 7.54 17.13
C ILE A 230 0.71 7.18 15.96
N GLY A 231 -0.18 8.08 15.57
CA GLY A 231 -0.92 7.98 14.32
C GLY A 231 0.00 8.11 13.11
N LYS A 232 -0.02 7.13 12.23
CA LYS A 232 0.84 7.07 11.03
C LYS A 232 0.18 7.69 9.81
N THR A 233 -1.13 7.59 9.70
CA THR A 233 -1.92 8.11 8.57
C THR A 233 -3.32 8.50 9.04
N GLY A 234 -4.09 9.16 8.17
CA GLY A 234 -5.51 9.45 8.39
C GLY A 234 -5.80 10.34 9.59
N MET A 235 -6.96 10.13 10.18
CA MET A 235 -7.41 10.90 11.36
C MET A 235 -6.59 10.57 12.62
N GLU A 236 -6.03 9.37 12.72
CA GLU A 236 -5.07 9.04 13.80
C GLU A 236 -3.87 9.98 13.76
N GLN A 237 -3.31 10.24 12.59
CA GLN A 237 -2.19 11.17 12.42
C GLN A 237 -2.63 12.63 12.60
N TYR A 238 -3.75 13.03 11.99
CA TYR A 238 -4.21 14.42 12.04
C TYR A 238 -4.57 14.85 13.45
N MET A 239 -5.19 13.95 14.23
CA MET A 239 -5.62 14.23 15.61
C MET A 239 -4.65 13.69 16.68
N GLU A 240 -3.43 13.34 16.29
CA GLU A 240 -2.41 12.75 17.17
C GLU A 240 -2.30 13.48 18.52
N LEU A 241 -2.16 14.80 18.51
CA LEU A 241 -2.02 15.60 19.74
C LEU A 241 -3.25 15.57 20.67
N GLN A 242 -4.42 15.23 20.15
CA GLN A 242 -5.64 15.06 20.93
C GLN A 242 -5.79 13.62 21.44
N LEU A 243 -5.42 12.65 20.59
CA LEU A 243 -5.56 11.23 20.90
C LEU A 243 -4.46 10.71 21.83
N GLN A 244 -3.25 11.29 21.73
CA GLN A 244 -2.12 10.93 22.58
C GLN A 244 -2.37 11.40 24.01
N GLY A 245 -2.37 10.47 24.94
CA GLY A 245 -2.48 10.78 26.36
C GLY A 245 -1.18 11.36 26.94
N THR A 246 -1.02 11.17 28.19
CA THR A 246 0.23 11.50 28.91
C THR A 246 0.73 10.27 29.63
N ASP A 247 1.97 9.89 29.39
CA ASP A 247 2.59 8.73 30.04
C ASP A 247 2.69 8.91 31.53
N GLY A 248 2.56 7.81 32.27
CA GLY A 248 2.85 7.78 33.69
C GLY A 248 4.36 7.91 33.94
N GLU A 249 4.75 8.35 35.12
CA GLU A 249 6.13 8.57 35.53
C GLU A 249 6.38 8.04 36.93
N GLU A 250 7.48 7.31 37.13
CA GLU A 250 7.94 6.87 38.44
C GLU A 250 9.45 7.02 38.56
N LYS A 251 9.94 7.52 39.69
CA LYS A 251 11.38 7.68 39.96
C LYS A 251 11.93 6.50 40.73
N LEU A 252 12.97 5.90 40.19
CA LEU A 252 13.68 4.78 40.77
C LEU A 252 15.09 5.21 41.18
N SER A 253 15.57 4.67 42.30
CA SER A 253 16.99 4.69 42.64
C SER A 253 17.56 3.31 42.37
N VAL A 254 18.62 3.25 41.55
CA VAL A 254 19.27 1.99 41.14
C VAL A 254 20.74 1.98 41.58
N ASP A 255 21.32 0.78 41.74
CA ASP A 255 22.75 0.62 41.96
C ASP A 255 23.55 0.77 40.64
N ASN A 256 24.84 0.63 40.70
CA ASN A 256 25.73 0.70 39.54
C ASN A 256 25.58 -0.47 38.54
N LEU A 257 24.77 -1.46 38.85
CA LEU A 257 24.44 -2.60 37.99
C LEU A 257 22.99 -2.52 37.47
N GLY A 258 22.27 -1.41 37.75
CA GLY A 258 20.88 -1.22 37.33
C GLY A 258 19.84 -1.95 38.18
N LYS A 259 20.20 -2.46 39.37
CA LYS A 259 19.23 -3.08 40.28
C LYS A 259 18.49 -2.02 41.08
N VAL A 260 17.17 -2.07 41.13
CA VAL A 260 16.31 -1.15 41.90
C VAL A 260 16.62 -1.27 43.38
N LEU A 261 17.04 -0.18 43.98
CA LEU A 261 17.30 -0.05 45.41
C LEU A 261 16.08 0.55 46.16
N LYS A 262 15.37 1.49 45.50
CA LYS A 262 14.25 2.20 46.08
C LYS A 262 13.34 2.76 45.00
N ILE A 263 12.05 2.65 45.19
CA ILE A 263 11.01 3.32 44.41
C ILE A 263 10.57 4.57 45.20
N ASP A 264 10.50 5.71 44.54
CA ASP A 264 9.99 6.96 45.16
C ASP A 264 8.50 7.07 44.88
N GLU A 265 7.71 6.45 45.74
CA GLU A 265 6.24 6.45 45.66
C GLU A 265 5.62 7.87 45.58
N SER A 266 6.34 8.89 46.10
CA SER A 266 5.88 10.27 46.04
C SER A 266 6.06 10.92 44.67
N SER A 267 6.85 10.31 43.80
CA SER A 267 7.10 10.78 42.46
C SER A 267 6.16 10.16 41.41
N LYS A 268 5.39 9.15 41.81
CA LYS A 268 4.50 8.44 40.90
C LYS A 268 3.43 9.37 40.35
N LYS A 269 3.33 9.39 39.00
CA LYS A 269 2.23 10.02 38.27
C LYS A 269 1.56 8.92 37.47
N ASP A 270 0.25 8.80 37.63
CA ASP A 270 -0.52 7.86 36.83
C ASP A 270 -0.67 8.38 35.38
N PRO A 271 -0.72 7.48 34.37
CA PRO A 271 -0.96 7.89 33.00
C PRO A 271 -2.35 8.51 32.84
N VAL A 272 -2.48 9.42 31.90
CA VAL A 272 -3.75 10.08 31.57
C VAL A 272 -4.11 9.74 30.14
N SER A 273 -5.31 9.19 29.94
CA SER A 273 -5.81 8.88 28.59
C SER A 273 -5.91 10.15 27.73
N GLY A 274 -5.71 9.99 26.45
CA GLY A 274 -6.00 11.03 25.45
C GLY A 274 -7.49 11.34 25.38
N ASN A 275 -7.81 12.30 24.53
CA ASN A 275 -9.18 12.74 24.29
C ASN A 275 -9.92 11.82 23.31
N ASP A 276 -11.24 11.82 23.37
CA ASP A 276 -12.10 11.15 22.40
C ASP A 276 -12.41 12.11 21.25
N VAL A 277 -12.11 11.69 20.03
CA VAL A 277 -12.40 12.44 18.81
C VAL A 277 -13.67 11.91 18.14
N TYR A 278 -14.59 12.79 17.85
CA TYR A 278 -15.86 12.47 17.18
C TYR A 278 -15.81 12.97 15.74
N LEU A 279 -16.20 12.09 14.82
CA LEU A 279 -16.32 12.40 13.40
C LEU A 279 -17.79 12.62 13.00
N THR A 280 -17.99 13.40 11.95
CA THR A 280 -19.30 13.65 11.33
C THR A 280 -19.83 12.47 10.51
N ILE A 281 -19.01 11.43 10.29
CA ILE A 281 -19.35 10.27 9.49
C ILE A 281 -20.50 9.47 10.11
N ASP A 282 -21.50 9.17 9.32
CA ASP A 282 -22.51 8.15 9.62
C ASP A 282 -21.95 6.78 9.29
N LYS A 283 -21.70 5.96 10.32
CA LYS A 283 -21.08 4.62 10.19
C LYS A 283 -21.82 3.72 9.22
N ASN A 284 -23.16 3.72 9.25
CA ASN A 284 -23.96 2.87 8.38
C ASN A 284 -23.95 3.37 6.93
N LEU A 285 -23.98 4.70 6.74
CA LEU A 285 -23.87 5.29 5.41
C LEU A 285 -22.52 5.00 4.77
N GLN A 286 -21.42 5.13 5.53
CA GLN A 286 -20.08 4.82 5.08
C GLN A 286 -19.98 3.37 4.60
N LYS A 287 -20.43 2.42 5.41
CA LYS A 287 -20.43 0.99 5.07
C LYS A 287 -21.30 0.69 3.85
N ALA A 288 -22.51 1.23 3.80
CA ALA A 288 -23.40 1.06 2.67
C ALA A 288 -22.80 1.65 1.38
N ALA A 289 -22.19 2.83 1.47
CA ALA A 289 -21.52 3.47 0.34
C ALA A 289 -20.33 2.65 -0.17
N TYR A 290 -19.51 2.07 0.73
CA TYR A 290 -18.42 1.17 0.37
C TYR A 290 -18.93 -0.07 -0.37
N GLN A 291 -19.93 -0.76 0.18
CA GLN A 291 -20.51 -1.96 -0.42
C GLN A 291 -21.19 -1.68 -1.78
N ILE A 292 -21.92 -0.55 -1.89
CA ILE A 292 -22.54 -0.14 -3.16
C ILE A 292 -21.46 0.14 -4.21
N LEU A 293 -20.38 0.81 -3.82
CA LEU A 293 -19.28 1.14 -4.73
C LEU A 293 -18.60 -0.13 -5.24
N GLU A 294 -18.24 -1.04 -4.34
CA GLU A 294 -17.64 -2.33 -4.66
C GLU A 294 -18.52 -3.17 -5.58
N GLN A 295 -19.81 -3.35 -5.22
CA GLN A 295 -20.77 -4.10 -6.02
C GLN A 295 -20.97 -3.48 -7.41
N LYS A 296 -20.97 -2.14 -7.49
CA LYS A 296 -21.12 -1.43 -8.75
C LYS A 296 -19.92 -1.61 -9.67
N ILE A 297 -18.72 -1.52 -9.11
CA ILE A 297 -17.46 -1.75 -9.84
C ILE A 297 -17.40 -3.20 -10.34
N ALA A 298 -17.75 -4.18 -9.49
CA ALA A 298 -17.81 -5.59 -9.89
C ALA A 298 -18.79 -5.82 -11.05
N GLY A 299 -20.00 -5.24 -10.99
CA GLY A 299 -20.98 -5.34 -12.05
C GLY A 299 -20.52 -4.69 -13.37
N ILE A 300 -19.83 -3.55 -13.31
CA ILE A 300 -19.22 -2.90 -14.49
C ILE A 300 -18.11 -3.80 -15.07
N LEU A 301 -17.20 -4.28 -14.23
CA LEU A 301 -16.12 -5.16 -14.66
C LEU A 301 -16.69 -6.43 -15.34
N ALA A 302 -17.56 -7.16 -14.65
CA ALA A 302 -18.16 -8.38 -15.17
C ALA A 302 -18.90 -8.17 -16.50
N SER A 303 -19.61 -7.04 -16.69
CA SER A 303 -20.34 -6.73 -17.91
C SER A 303 -19.44 -6.41 -19.12
N ASN A 304 -18.17 -6.07 -18.87
CA ASN A 304 -17.20 -5.78 -19.91
C ASN A 304 -16.26 -6.95 -20.22
N ILE A 305 -16.31 -8.05 -19.47
CA ILE A 305 -15.53 -9.25 -19.74
C ILE A 305 -16.17 -10.04 -20.89
N ILE A 306 -15.37 -10.42 -21.87
CA ILE A 306 -15.79 -11.23 -23.03
C ILE A 306 -14.97 -12.53 -23.10
N ALA A 307 -15.59 -13.55 -23.70
CA ALA A 307 -14.89 -14.77 -24.04
C ALA A 307 -13.86 -14.50 -25.15
N GLY A 308 -12.60 -14.85 -24.93
CA GLY A 308 -11.53 -14.70 -25.92
C GLY A 308 -10.17 -14.43 -25.27
N LYS A 309 -9.11 -14.54 -26.08
CA LYS A 309 -7.72 -14.32 -25.65
C LYS A 309 -7.29 -12.87 -25.73
N THR A 310 -7.79 -12.17 -26.73
CA THR A 310 -7.39 -10.79 -27.04
C THR A 310 -8.60 -9.99 -27.51
N PHE A 311 -8.49 -8.69 -27.43
CA PHE A 311 -9.48 -7.75 -27.94
C PHE A 311 -8.75 -6.60 -28.66
N ASP A 312 -9.12 -6.33 -29.91
CA ASP A 312 -8.54 -5.21 -30.67
C ASP A 312 -9.17 -3.89 -30.22
N LYS A 313 -8.36 -3.04 -29.60
CA LYS A 313 -8.74 -1.72 -29.07
C LYS A 313 -8.57 -0.58 -30.08
N THR A 314 -8.05 -0.88 -31.29
CA THR A 314 -7.64 0.12 -32.27
C THR A 314 -8.83 0.93 -32.78
N GLY A 315 -8.79 2.24 -32.53
CA GLY A 315 -9.80 3.19 -33.02
C GLY A 315 -11.14 3.16 -32.30
N LEU A 316 -11.24 2.43 -31.17
CA LEU A 316 -12.46 2.38 -30.36
C LEU A 316 -12.46 3.49 -29.30
N ASP A 317 -13.64 3.97 -28.96
CA ASP A 317 -13.83 4.80 -27.77
C ASP A 317 -13.69 3.97 -26.49
N SER A 318 -13.29 4.60 -25.37
CA SER A 318 -13.07 3.91 -24.08
C SER A 318 -14.31 3.11 -23.62
N SER A 319 -15.52 3.56 -23.94
CA SER A 319 -16.78 2.86 -23.64
C SER A 319 -17.01 1.56 -24.44
N GLU A 320 -16.28 1.39 -25.53
CA GLU A 320 -16.38 0.23 -26.41
C GLU A 320 -15.33 -0.85 -26.09
N ILE A 321 -14.32 -0.52 -25.28
CA ILE A 321 -13.27 -1.45 -24.86
C ILE A 321 -13.88 -2.59 -24.04
N ARG A 322 -13.42 -3.81 -24.33
CA ARG A 322 -13.81 -5.04 -23.62
C ARG A 322 -12.58 -5.72 -23.07
N ILE A 323 -12.77 -6.51 -22.03
CA ILE A 323 -11.72 -7.23 -21.31
C ILE A 323 -11.80 -8.71 -21.72
N PRO A 324 -10.78 -9.25 -22.41
CA PRO A 324 -10.72 -10.69 -22.66
C PRO A 324 -10.65 -11.46 -21.35
N ILE A 325 -11.28 -12.61 -21.28
CA ILE A 325 -11.22 -13.47 -20.07
C ILE A 325 -9.78 -13.91 -19.75
N TYR A 326 -8.88 -13.94 -20.73
CA TYR A 326 -7.48 -14.25 -20.51
C TYR A 326 -6.74 -13.15 -19.74
N ASP A 327 -7.16 -11.90 -19.88
CA ASP A 327 -6.66 -10.79 -19.05
C ASP A 327 -7.08 -11.00 -17.58
N VAL A 328 -8.30 -11.53 -17.33
CA VAL A 328 -8.77 -11.87 -15.98
C VAL A 328 -7.96 -13.02 -15.38
N TYR A 329 -7.69 -14.08 -16.15
CA TYR A 329 -6.85 -15.16 -15.66
C TYR A 329 -5.41 -14.69 -15.37
N ASN A 330 -4.86 -13.82 -16.22
CA ASN A 330 -3.54 -13.24 -15.99
C ASN A 330 -3.53 -12.35 -14.74
N ALA A 331 -4.59 -11.58 -14.52
CA ALA A 331 -4.72 -10.69 -13.37
C ALA A 331 -4.67 -11.45 -12.01
N LEU A 332 -5.17 -12.69 -11.95
CA LEU A 332 -5.06 -13.53 -10.75
C LEU A 332 -3.59 -13.79 -10.36
N ILE A 333 -2.71 -13.90 -11.35
CA ILE A 333 -1.27 -14.08 -11.13
C ILE A 333 -0.59 -12.73 -10.95
N GLU A 334 -0.90 -11.76 -11.81
CA GLU A 334 -0.26 -10.45 -11.84
C GLU A 334 -0.41 -9.72 -10.50
N ASN A 335 -1.61 -9.70 -9.93
CA ASN A 335 -1.87 -9.08 -8.63
C ASN A 335 -1.75 -10.06 -7.45
N SER A 336 -1.05 -11.18 -7.62
CA SER A 336 -0.77 -12.16 -6.56
C SER A 336 -2.00 -12.65 -5.80
N VAL A 337 -3.15 -12.80 -6.47
CA VAL A 337 -4.32 -13.51 -5.93
C VAL A 337 -4.01 -14.99 -5.82
N ILE A 338 -3.35 -15.53 -6.86
CA ILE A 338 -2.70 -16.83 -6.87
C ILE A 338 -1.23 -16.63 -6.53
N ASP A 339 -0.78 -17.28 -5.48
CA ASP A 339 0.63 -17.30 -5.11
C ASP A 339 1.38 -18.35 -5.95
N ILE A 340 2.12 -17.87 -6.94
CA ILE A 340 2.92 -18.74 -7.80
C ILE A 340 4.18 -19.31 -7.11
N SER A 341 4.59 -18.72 -5.97
CA SER A 341 5.72 -19.25 -5.19
C SER A 341 5.37 -20.56 -4.50
N HIS A 342 4.12 -20.69 -4.07
CA HIS A 342 3.60 -21.90 -3.44
C HIS A 342 3.62 -23.15 -4.36
N PHE A 343 3.62 -22.95 -5.69
CA PHE A 343 3.58 -24.06 -6.66
C PHE A 343 4.76 -25.05 -6.57
N LYS A 344 5.87 -24.61 -5.99
CA LYS A 344 7.09 -25.42 -5.78
C LYS A 344 7.19 -26.04 -4.39
N GLU A 345 6.29 -25.68 -3.46
CA GLU A 345 6.35 -26.14 -2.08
C GLU A 345 5.95 -27.61 -1.93
N GLU A 346 6.35 -28.24 -0.82
CA GLU A 346 6.07 -29.66 -0.57
C GLU A 346 4.57 -29.96 -0.42
N ASP A 347 3.83 -29.04 0.18
CA ASP A 347 2.37 -29.11 0.42
C ASP A 347 1.52 -28.59 -0.75
N ALA A 348 2.15 -28.06 -1.83
CA ALA A 348 1.42 -27.67 -3.03
C ALA A 348 0.55 -28.80 -3.56
N SER A 349 -0.62 -28.47 -4.09
CA SER A 349 -1.56 -29.41 -4.67
C SER A 349 -0.99 -30.09 -5.93
N GLU A 350 -1.59 -31.21 -6.33
CA GLU A 350 -1.22 -31.89 -7.58
C GLU A 350 -1.42 -30.98 -8.82
N MET A 351 -2.40 -30.06 -8.76
CA MET A 351 -2.64 -29.10 -9.84
C MET A 351 -1.53 -28.04 -9.90
N GLU A 352 -1.11 -27.49 -8.78
CA GLU A 352 -0.02 -26.54 -8.68
C GLU A 352 1.30 -27.15 -9.14
N LYS A 353 1.64 -28.35 -8.70
CA LYS A 353 2.83 -29.10 -9.13
C LYS A 353 2.81 -29.39 -10.62
N ALA A 354 1.65 -29.71 -11.19
CA ALA A 354 1.51 -29.92 -12.64
C ALA A 354 1.75 -28.63 -13.42
N ILE A 355 1.22 -27.49 -12.97
CA ILE A 355 1.46 -26.17 -13.58
C ILE A 355 2.95 -25.82 -13.47
N TYR A 356 3.56 -26.02 -12.31
CA TYR A 356 4.98 -25.72 -12.07
C TYR A 356 5.92 -26.55 -12.96
N SER A 357 5.59 -27.81 -13.21
CA SER A 357 6.36 -28.66 -14.12
C SER A 357 6.40 -28.11 -15.53
N VAL A 358 5.26 -27.61 -16.04
CA VAL A 358 5.19 -26.95 -17.37
C VAL A 358 5.92 -25.60 -17.34
N PHE A 359 5.77 -24.83 -16.27
CA PHE A 359 6.46 -23.55 -16.07
C PHE A 359 7.98 -23.73 -16.11
N SER A 360 8.54 -24.69 -15.39
CA SER A 360 10.00 -24.89 -15.32
C SER A 360 10.61 -25.22 -16.69
N GLN A 361 9.87 -25.95 -17.53
CA GLN A 361 10.29 -26.18 -18.90
C GLN A 361 10.25 -24.89 -19.73
N LYS A 362 9.12 -24.16 -19.70
CA LYS A 362 8.98 -22.89 -20.43
C LYS A 362 9.98 -21.85 -19.96
N GLN A 363 10.21 -21.75 -18.64
CA GLN A 363 11.22 -20.86 -18.06
C GLN A 363 12.60 -21.14 -18.65
N SER A 364 13.01 -22.40 -18.71
CA SER A 364 14.31 -22.78 -19.31
C SER A 364 14.41 -22.35 -20.78
N GLU A 365 13.36 -22.54 -21.57
CA GLU A 365 13.30 -22.12 -22.97
C GLU A 365 13.41 -20.58 -23.12
N VAL A 366 12.71 -19.83 -22.24
CA VAL A 366 12.76 -18.37 -22.23
C VAL A 366 14.15 -17.86 -21.86
N PHE A 367 14.78 -18.46 -20.84
CA PHE A 367 16.14 -18.05 -20.45
C PHE A 367 17.16 -18.29 -21.52
N GLU A 368 17.10 -19.43 -22.21
CA GLU A 368 17.97 -19.69 -23.34
C GLU A 368 17.77 -18.65 -24.46
N SER A 369 16.52 -18.24 -24.71
CA SER A 369 16.20 -17.21 -25.70
C SER A 369 16.69 -15.82 -25.30
N VAL A 370 16.47 -15.40 -24.06
CA VAL A 370 16.95 -14.11 -23.53
C VAL A 370 18.48 -14.06 -23.53
N LYS A 371 19.12 -15.13 -23.08
CA LYS A 371 20.58 -15.25 -23.11
C LYS A 371 21.13 -15.18 -24.53
N ALA A 372 20.44 -15.81 -25.49
CA ALA A 372 20.84 -15.73 -26.88
C ALA A 372 20.81 -14.30 -27.42
N GLU A 373 19.78 -13.50 -27.08
CA GLU A 373 19.70 -12.07 -27.45
C GLU A 373 20.82 -11.25 -26.81
N LEU A 374 21.10 -11.47 -25.52
CA LEU A 374 22.15 -10.76 -24.78
C LEU A 374 23.54 -11.07 -25.32
N THR A 375 23.81 -12.31 -25.76
CA THR A 375 25.14 -12.77 -26.19
C THR A 375 25.36 -12.75 -27.71
N ALA A 376 24.33 -12.57 -28.50
CA ALA A 376 24.44 -12.55 -29.98
C ALA A 376 25.45 -11.48 -30.45
N SER A 377 26.18 -11.81 -31.52
CA SER A 377 27.09 -10.86 -32.14
C SER A 377 26.37 -9.81 -33.02
N ASN A 378 25.13 -10.07 -33.39
CA ASN A 378 24.29 -9.16 -34.15
C ASN A 378 22.80 -9.41 -33.74
N PRO A 379 22.39 -8.94 -32.54
CA PRO A 379 21.04 -9.14 -32.04
C PRO A 379 20.02 -8.34 -32.86
N GLU A 380 18.76 -8.79 -32.86
CA GLU A 380 17.70 -8.09 -33.58
C GLU A 380 17.30 -6.78 -32.81
N ALA A 381 16.87 -5.76 -33.57
CA ALA A 381 16.29 -4.56 -32.99
C ALA A 381 14.97 -4.88 -32.26
N PHE A 382 14.68 -4.18 -31.19
CA PHE A 382 13.53 -4.42 -30.33
C PHE A 382 12.20 -4.52 -31.12
N ASP A 383 11.96 -3.61 -32.07
CA ASP A 383 10.74 -3.58 -32.90
C ASP A 383 10.58 -4.79 -33.88
N LYS A 384 11.62 -5.62 -34.05
CA LYS A 384 11.60 -6.83 -34.89
C LYS A 384 11.33 -8.11 -34.12
N LEU A 385 11.47 -8.05 -32.79
CA LEU A 385 11.26 -9.21 -31.92
C LEU A 385 9.78 -9.57 -31.82
N SER A 386 9.49 -10.80 -31.40
CA SER A 386 8.14 -11.20 -31.02
C SER A 386 7.64 -10.36 -29.85
N GLN A 387 6.33 -10.16 -29.71
CA GLN A 387 5.74 -9.44 -28.59
C GLN A 387 6.15 -10.03 -27.23
N GLU A 388 6.23 -11.35 -27.15
CA GLU A 388 6.71 -12.06 -25.95
C GLU A 388 8.13 -11.64 -25.59
N MET A 389 9.06 -11.57 -26.55
CA MET A 389 10.43 -11.14 -26.28
C MET A 389 10.52 -9.64 -25.99
N GLN A 390 9.70 -8.82 -26.63
CA GLN A 390 9.61 -7.39 -26.32
C GLN A 390 9.14 -7.16 -24.88
N ASP A 391 8.14 -7.91 -24.40
CA ASP A 391 7.66 -7.81 -23.01
C ASP A 391 8.77 -8.24 -22.03
N TYR A 392 9.53 -9.29 -22.31
CA TYR A 392 10.67 -9.70 -21.48
C TYR A 392 11.75 -8.62 -21.41
N GLN A 393 12.15 -8.06 -22.54
CA GLN A 393 13.19 -7.03 -22.61
C GLN A 393 12.73 -5.72 -21.97
N SER A 394 11.46 -5.36 -22.14
CA SER A 394 10.86 -4.19 -21.46
C SER A 394 10.89 -4.35 -19.94
N TYR A 395 10.52 -5.51 -19.42
CA TYR A 395 10.58 -5.81 -18.01
C TYR A 395 12.01 -5.73 -17.47
N ILE A 396 12.98 -6.33 -18.19
CA ILE A 396 14.40 -6.29 -17.80
C ILE A 396 14.88 -4.84 -17.60
N VAL A 397 14.57 -3.95 -18.54
CA VAL A 397 15.04 -2.57 -18.44
C VAL A 397 14.24 -1.75 -17.45
N ASN A 398 12.91 -1.68 -17.60
CA ASN A 398 12.09 -0.74 -16.86
C ASN A 398 11.81 -1.22 -15.44
N ASP A 399 11.41 -2.47 -15.27
CA ASP A 399 10.97 -2.97 -13.97
C ASP A 399 12.15 -3.51 -13.16
N PHE A 400 13.00 -4.32 -13.76
CA PHE A 400 14.09 -4.96 -13.04
C PHE A 400 15.28 -4.02 -12.82
N LEU A 401 15.89 -3.49 -13.92
CA LEU A 401 17.11 -2.68 -13.81
C LEU A 401 16.86 -1.28 -13.23
N ILE A 402 15.77 -0.61 -13.64
CA ILE A 402 15.46 0.74 -13.18
C ILE A 402 14.73 0.71 -11.84
N ASN A 403 13.51 0.17 -11.81
CA ASN A 403 12.60 0.34 -10.67
C ASN A 403 12.99 -0.54 -9.47
N LYS A 404 13.33 -1.81 -9.71
CA LYS A 404 13.55 -2.78 -8.63
C LYS A 404 14.98 -2.77 -8.08
N LYS A 405 15.97 -2.64 -8.95
CA LYS A 405 17.39 -2.75 -8.56
C LYS A 405 18.14 -1.42 -8.56
N GLY A 406 17.63 -0.38 -9.21
CA GLY A 406 18.33 0.90 -9.33
C GLY A 406 19.66 0.83 -10.06
N ILE A 407 19.90 -0.28 -10.80
CA ILE A 407 21.16 -0.52 -11.54
C ILE A 407 21.29 0.45 -12.71
N LEU A 408 20.20 0.73 -13.41
CA LEU A 408 20.16 1.73 -14.49
C LEU A 408 19.55 3.02 -13.94
N SER A 409 20.36 4.07 -13.80
CA SER A 409 19.96 5.35 -13.21
C SER A 409 19.31 6.27 -14.25
N LEU A 410 18.02 6.54 -14.11
CA LEU A 410 17.30 7.51 -14.94
C LEU A 410 17.85 8.95 -14.79
N ASP A 411 18.34 9.31 -13.61
CA ASP A 411 18.90 10.65 -13.36
C ASP A 411 20.22 10.88 -14.12
N ALA A 412 20.92 9.81 -14.47
CA ALA A 412 22.15 9.87 -15.26
C ALA A 412 21.86 9.95 -16.78
N ILE A 413 20.63 9.72 -17.22
CA ILE A 413 20.25 9.62 -18.62
C ILE A 413 19.78 11.00 -19.13
N ASP A 414 20.42 11.53 -20.18
CA ASP A 414 19.87 12.65 -20.91
C ASP A 414 18.71 12.15 -21.80
N ALA A 415 17.50 12.64 -21.52
CA ALA A 415 16.29 12.29 -22.27
C ALA A 415 16.36 12.66 -23.79
N SER A 416 17.30 13.51 -24.16
CA SER A 416 17.58 13.89 -25.57
C SER A 416 18.68 13.05 -26.23
N ASP A 417 19.30 12.11 -25.50
CA ASP A 417 20.32 11.22 -26.04
C ASP A 417 19.76 10.35 -27.18
N ALA A 418 20.48 10.31 -28.29
CA ALA A 418 20.01 9.65 -29.50
C ALA A 418 19.84 8.12 -29.33
N THR A 419 20.71 7.46 -28.54
CA THR A 419 20.63 6.02 -28.28
C THR A 419 19.51 5.71 -27.30
N TYR A 420 19.32 6.58 -26.29
CA TYR A 420 18.17 6.44 -25.40
C TYR A 420 16.84 6.61 -26.15
N ILE A 421 16.74 7.57 -27.07
CA ILE A 421 15.56 7.76 -27.93
C ILE A 421 15.36 6.55 -28.85
N ALA A 422 16.43 6.04 -29.47
CA ALA A 422 16.36 4.86 -30.33
C ALA A 422 15.86 3.61 -29.60
N TRP A 423 16.17 3.47 -28.30
CA TRP A 423 15.64 2.41 -27.45
C TRP A 423 14.22 2.68 -26.98
N SER A 424 14.01 3.84 -26.29
CA SER A 424 12.79 4.10 -25.52
C SER A 424 11.58 4.58 -26.34
N LYS A 425 11.81 5.16 -27.53
CA LYS A 425 10.76 5.72 -28.40
C LYS A 425 10.70 5.06 -29.76
N ASP A 426 11.86 4.96 -30.43
CA ASP A 426 11.91 4.46 -31.81
C ASP A 426 11.97 2.93 -31.87
N HIS A 427 12.37 2.27 -30.79
CA HIS A 427 12.53 0.83 -30.67
C HIS A 427 13.41 0.20 -31.76
N SER A 428 14.34 0.98 -32.28
CA SER A 428 15.11 0.69 -33.49
C SER A 428 16.46 0.02 -33.25
N ILE A 429 16.84 -0.16 -31.98
CA ILE A 429 18.07 -0.84 -31.55
C ILE A 429 17.77 -2.06 -30.69
N SER A 430 18.75 -2.93 -30.49
CA SER A 430 18.66 -4.10 -29.62
C SER A 430 18.92 -3.76 -28.16
N LEU A 431 18.45 -4.62 -27.25
CA LEU A 431 18.77 -4.53 -25.82
C LEU A 431 20.27 -4.50 -25.56
N LYS A 432 21.03 -5.35 -26.26
CA LYS A 432 22.49 -5.40 -26.15
C LYS A 432 23.14 -4.07 -26.54
N GLU A 433 22.74 -3.47 -27.67
CA GLU A 433 23.26 -2.17 -28.09
C GLU A 433 22.97 -1.09 -27.07
N PHE A 434 21.74 -1.06 -26.52
CA PHE A 434 21.33 -0.11 -25.49
C PHE A 434 22.15 -0.28 -24.21
N LEU A 435 22.23 -1.50 -23.65
CA LEU A 435 22.94 -1.76 -22.40
C LEU A 435 24.46 -1.58 -22.52
N THR A 436 25.06 -1.94 -23.69
CA THR A 436 26.48 -1.70 -23.96
C THR A 436 26.77 -0.19 -24.02
N TYR A 437 25.89 0.57 -24.64
CA TYR A 437 25.99 2.03 -24.66
C TYR A 437 25.82 2.62 -23.24
N ALA A 438 24.81 2.19 -22.48
CA ALA A 438 24.59 2.61 -21.11
C ALA A 438 25.82 2.37 -20.22
N ALA A 439 26.47 1.22 -20.37
CA ALA A 439 27.73 0.93 -19.68
C ALA A 439 28.85 1.93 -20.07
N SER A 440 28.94 2.29 -21.36
CA SER A 440 29.92 3.27 -21.83
C SER A 440 29.70 4.70 -21.35
N GLN A 441 28.45 5.05 -21.03
CA GLN A 441 28.05 6.36 -20.54
C GLN A 441 28.02 6.46 -19.00
N ASN A 442 28.39 5.39 -18.28
CA ASN A 442 28.27 5.30 -16.82
C ASN A 442 26.83 5.47 -16.29
N TRP A 443 25.81 5.01 -17.04
CA TRP A 443 24.43 4.98 -16.58
C TRP A 443 24.11 3.77 -15.69
N ILE A 444 25.05 2.80 -15.63
CA ILE A 444 24.94 1.54 -14.90
C ILE A 444 25.72 1.65 -13.59
N ASP A 445 25.05 1.43 -12.48
CA ASP A 445 25.67 1.28 -11.16
C ASP A 445 26.18 -0.15 -10.98
N ILE A 446 27.50 -0.33 -11.13
CA ILE A 446 28.15 -1.63 -11.03
C ILE A 446 28.25 -2.15 -9.60
N SER A 447 28.12 -1.29 -8.58
CA SER A 447 28.23 -1.67 -7.17
C SER A 447 27.16 -2.67 -6.74
N GLN A 448 26.04 -2.71 -7.44
CA GLN A 448 24.91 -3.58 -7.16
C GLN A 448 25.13 -5.06 -7.56
N PHE A 449 26.09 -5.33 -8.44
CA PHE A 449 26.34 -6.70 -8.93
C PHE A 449 27.81 -7.08 -9.08
N TYR A 450 28.74 -6.15 -8.81
CA TYR A 450 30.17 -6.40 -8.89
C TYR A 450 30.89 -5.86 -7.67
N ALA A 451 31.49 -6.75 -6.88
CA ALA A 451 32.08 -6.41 -5.56
C ALA A 451 33.61 -6.27 -5.54
N GLU A 452 34.30 -6.45 -6.67
CA GLU A 452 35.75 -6.38 -6.75
C GLU A 452 36.22 -4.94 -7.01
N GLU A 453 37.38 -4.55 -6.43
CA GLU A 453 37.94 -3.19 -6.57
C GLU A 453 38.72 -3.00 -7.92
N GLU A 454 38.49 -3.84 -8.91
CA GLU A 454 39.11 -3.71 -10.22
C GLU A 454 38.28 -2.78 -11.13
N TYR A 455 38.99 -1.96 -11.88
CA TYR A 455 38.39 -1.07 -12.90
C TYR A 455 37.96 -1.90 -14.10
N LEU A 456 36.68 -1.97 -14.37
CA LEU A 456 36.12 -2.63 -15.55
C LEU A 456 36.01 -1.65 -16.73
N ASP A 457 36.33 -2.12 -17.93
CA ASP A 457 35.95 -1.38 -19.13
C ASP A 457 34.46 -1.61 -19.47
N SER A 458 33.92 -0.83 -20.40
CA SER A 458 32.48 -0.90 -20.72
C SER A 458 32.02 -2.24 -21.29
N SER A 459 32.92 -3.04 -21.88
CA SER A 459 32.59 -4.39 -22.36
C SER A 459 32.52 -5.36 -21.17
N GLU A 460 33.46 -5.24 -20.25
CA GLU A 460 33.50 -6.04 -19.02
C GLU A 460 32.30 -5.74 -18.12
N VAL A 461 31.89 -4.47 -18.02
CA VAL A 461 30.66 -4.06 -17.32
C VAL A 461 29.43 -4.71 -17.96
N TYR A 462 29.34 -4.70 -19.29
CA TYR A 462 28.23 -5.35 -19.99
C TYR A 462 28.20 -6.87 -19.77
N ASP A 463 29.36 -7.53 -19.86
CA ASP A 463 29.44 -8.98 -19.66
C ASP A 463 29.03 -9.36 -18.22
N ALA A 464 29.53 -8.64 -17.21
CA ALA A 464 29.13 -8.83 -15.81
C ALA A 464 27.63 -8.59 -15.60
N LEU A 465 27.05 -7.54 -16.20
CA LEU A 465 25.62 -7.27 -16.15
C LEU A 465 24.80 -8.38 -16.82
N SER A 466 25.26 -8.90 -17.97
CA SER A 466 24.58 -9.99 -18.70
C SER A 466 24.55 -11.28 -17.87
N ASP A 467 25.66 -11.60 -17.19
CA ASP A 467 25.73 -12.76 -16.29
C ASP A 467 24.80 -12.56 -15.07
N TYR A 468 24.84 -11.38 -14.43
CA TYR A 468 23.96 -11.03 -13.33
C TYR A 468 22.48 -11.14 -13.70
N LEU A 469 22.07 -10.61 -14.88
CA LEU A 469 20.71 -10.71 -15.37
C LEU A 469 20.28 -12.18 -15.53
N THR A 470 21.15 -12.99 -16.11
CA THR A 470 20.85 -14.41 -16.35
C THR A 470 20.63 -15.19 -15.06
N GLU A 471 21.35 -14.85 -13.98
CA GLU A 471 21.18 -15.49 -12.67
C GLU A 471 19.97 -14.93 -11.91
N SER A 472 19.85 -13.61 -11.84
CA SER A 472 18.86 -12.95 -10.97
C SER A 472 17.42 -13.06 -11.47
N LEU A 473 17.21 -13.05 -12.80
CA LEU A 473 15.87 -13.17 -13.39
C LEU A 473 15.25 -14.56 -13.18
N MET A 474 16.06 -15.60 -12.95
CA MET A 474 15.55 -16.98 -12.73
C MET A 474 14.71 -17.09 -11.46
N THR A 475 15.01 -16.28 -10.47
CA THR A 475 14.29 -16.25 -9.18
C THR A 475 13.35 -15.05 -9.05
N ASP A 476 13.29 -14.19 -10.07
CA ASP A 476 12.46 -13.01 -10.06
C ASP A 476 10.98 -13.34 -10.31
N SER A 477 10.14 -13.03 -9.32
CA SER A 477 8.71 -13.31 -9.39
C SER A 477 7.99 -12.49 -10.46
N GLY A 478 8.37 -11.23 -10.67
CA GLY A 478 7.77 -10.38 -11.71
C GLY A 478 8.07 -10.90 -13.11
N PHE A 479 9.32 -11.32 -13.36
CA PHE A 479 9.67 -11.97 -14.62
C PHE A 479 8.93 -13.29 -14.83
N SER A 480 8.79 -14.10 -13.78
CA SER A 480 8.01 -15.34 -13.79
C SER A 480 6.54 -15.10 -14.14
N LYS A 481 5.91 -14.03 -13.65
CA LYS A 481 4.52 -13.66 -13.99
C LYS A 481 4.32 -13.42 -15.48
N ILE A 482 5.31 -12.82 -16.17
CA ILE A 482 5.26 -12.63 -17.63
C ILE A 482 5.34 -13.98 -18.35
N ILE A 483 6.14 -14.91 -17.85
CA ILE A 483 6.20 -16.28 -18.42
C ILE A 483 4.83 -16.95 -18.31
N TYR A 484 4.17 -16.88 -17.13
CA TYR A 484 2.82 -17.42 -16.92
C TYR A 484 1.78 -16.78 -17.86
N LYS A 485 1.86 -15.47 -18.10
CA LYS A 485 1.02 -14.76 -19.09
C LYS A 485 1.11 -15.42 -20.46
N TYR A 486 2.33 -15.70 -20.94
CA TYR A 486 2.53 -16.32 -22.24
C TYR A 486 2.21 -17.82 -22.26
N MET A 487 2.33 -18.50 -21.13
CA MET A 487 1.84 -19.88 -20.98
C MET A 487 0.31 -19.96 -21.11
N LEU A 488 -0.42 -19.01 -20.53
CA LEU A 488 -1.87 -18.86 -20.71
C LEU A 488 -2.21 -18.57 -22.18
N GLN A 489 -1.56 -17.59 -22.79
CA GLN A 489 -1.84 -17.21 -24.18
C GLN A 489 -1.56 -18.33 -25.19
N SER A 490 -0.58 -19.19 -24.91
CA SER A 490 -0.23 -20.36 -25.72
C SER A 490 -0.97 -21.64 -25.35
N ASP A 491 -1.92 -21.60 -24.42
CA ASP A 491 -2.68 -22.77 -23.90
C ASP A 491 -1.81 -23.86 -23.24
N LEU A 492 -0.61 -23.54 -22.80
CA LEU A 492 0.22 -24.45 -21.99
C LEU A 492 -0.39 -24.68 -20.61
N ILE A 493 -1.06 -23.66 -20.08
CA ILE A 493 -1.93 -23.74 -18.92
C ILE A 493 -3.30 -23.13 -19.27
N SER A 494 -4.33 -23.58 -18.59
CA SER A 494 -5.71 -23.17 -18.89
C SER A 494 -6.32 -22.33 -17.76
N GLY A 495 -7.30 -21.48 -18.10
CA GLY A 495 -8.09 -20.77 -17.10
C GLY A 495 -8.80 -21.69 -16.12
N THR A 496 -9.20 -22.92 -16.56
CA THR A 496 -9.79 -23.92 -15.64
C THR A 496 -8.81 -24.37 -14.57
N GLN A 497 -7.54 -24.60 -14.91
CA GLN A 497 -6.51 -24.94 -13.94
C GLN A 497 -6.34 -23.83 -12.90
N LEU A 498 -6.27 -22.56 -13.32
CA LEU A 498 -6.18 -21.43 -12.39
C LEU A 498 -7.44 -21.31 -11.50
N CYS A 499 -8.64 -21.54 -12.06
CA CYS A 499 -9.87 -21.56 -11.25
C CYS A 499 -9.86 -22.67 -10.18
N LEU A 500 -9.24 -23.81 -10.44
CA LEU A 500 -9.08 -24.90 -9.46
C LEU A 500 -8.05 -24.52 -8.39
N VAL A 501 -6.94 -23.89 -8.78
CA VAL A 501 -5.91 -23.40 -7.85
C VAL A 501 -6.47 -22.38 -6.85
N LEU A 502 -7.47 -21.56 -7.22
CA LEU A 502 -8.12 -20.64 -6.27
C LEU A 502 -8.73 -21.38 -5.06
N TYR A 503 -9.24 -22.57 -5.26
CA TYR A 503 -9.71 -23.43 -4.17
C TYR A 503 -8.55 -24.10 -3.44
N ASP A 504 -7.57 -24.60 -4.19
CA ASP A 504 -6.42 -25.33 -3.62
C ASP A 504 -5.61 -24.44 -2.66
N GLN A 505 -5.47 -23.13 -2.98
CA GLN A 505 -4.81 -22.14 -2.12
C GLN A 505 -5.75 -21.47 -1.09
N GLY A 506 -7.00 -21.88 -1.01
CA GLY A 506 -7.96 -21.31 -0.06
C GLY A 506 -8.34 -19.85 -0.33
N VAL A 507 -8.11 -19.34 -1.54
CA VAL A 507 -8.61 -18.01 -1.98
C VAL A 507 -10.13 -18.03 -2.02
N LEU A 508 -10.72 -19.15 -2.39
CA LEU A 508 -12.16 -19.40 -2.37
C LEU A 508 -12.48 -20.44 -1.31
N GLU A 509 -13.61 -20.29 -0.62
CA GLU A 509 -14.12 -21.30 0.29
C GLU A 509 -14.41 -22.61 -0.44
N ALA A 510 -14.12 -23.73 0.20
CA ALA A 510 -14.26 -25.06 -0.39
C ALA A 510 -15.69 -25.34 -0.89
N ASP A 511 -15.84 -25.64 -2.18
CA ASP A 511 -17.09 -26.04 -2.84
C ASP A 511 -16.81 -27.24 -3.76
N GLU A 512 -16.90 -28.43 -3.21
CA GLU A 512 -16.68 -29.70 -3.90
C GLU A 512 -17.53 -29.88 -5.17
N ALA A 513 -18.77 -29.34 -5.17
CA ALA A 513 -19.66 -29.48 -6.31
C ALA A 513 -19.16 -28.61 -7.50
N THR A 514 -18.80 -27.38 -7.22
CA THR A 514 -18.25 -26.46 -8.25
C THR A 514 -16.86 -26.89 -8.70
N TYR A 515 -16.00 -27.33 -7.78
CA TYR A 515 -14.68 -27.87 -8.10
C TYR A 515 -14.78 -29.05 -9.07
N SER A 516 -15.62 -30.05 -8.75
CA SER A 516 -15.86 -31.22 -9.60
C SER A 516 -16.47 -30.87 -10.94
N ALA A 517 -17.39 -29.90 -11.00
CA ALA A 517 -17.99 -29.43 -12.24
C ALA A 517 -16.97 -28.73 -13.17
N LEU A 518 -16.06 -27.94 -12.60
CA LEU A 518 -14.94 -27.33 -13.35
C LEU A 518 -14.01 -28.41 -13.89
N GLN A 519 -13.58 -29.34 -13.04
CA GLN A 519 -12.68 -30.42 -13.42
C GLN A 519 -13.29 -31.33 -14.51
N ALA A 520 -14.58 -31.59 -14.47
CA ALA A 520 -15.31 -32.36 -15.46
C ALA A 520 -15.69 -31.59 -16.73
N GLY A 521 -15.38 -30.29 -16.81
CA GLY A 521 -15.75 -29.40 -17.91
C GLY A 521 -17.26 -29.13 -18.02
N GLN A 522 -18.03 -29.36 -16.95
CA GLN A 522 -19.47 -29.09 -16.88
C GLN A 522 -19.77 -27.62 -16.60
N LYS A 523 -18.83 -26.91 -15.98
CA LYS A 523 -18.84 -25.45 -15.79
C LYS A 523 -17.63 -24.87 -16.52
N SER A 524 -17.85 -23.85 -17.34
CA SER A 524 -16.74 -23.15 -17.99
C SER A 524 -16.00 -22.25 -17.00
N SER A 525 -14.68 -22.11 -17.14
CA SER A 525 -13.89 -21.14 -16.34
C SER A 525 -14.35 -19.69 -16.58
N TYR A 526 -14.88 -19.38 -17.77
CA TYR A 526 -15.47 -18.07 -18.08
C TYR A 526 -16.71 -17.78 -17.20
N ASP A 527 -17.71 -18.66 -17.21
CA ASP A 527 -18.93 -18.49 -16.40
C ASP A 527 -18.60 -18.52 -14.90
N PHE A 528 -17.62 -19.35 -14.51
CA PHE A 528 -17.14 -19.41 -13.14
C PHE A 528 -16.60 -18.06 -12.67
N MET A 529 -15.67 -17.45 -13.43
CA MET A 529 -15.08 -16.18 -13.04
C MET A 529 -16.13 -15.06 -12.99
N LEU A 530 -17.06 -15.01 -13.95
CA LEU A 530 -18.15 -14.03 -13.90
C LEU A 530 -19.02 -14.19 -12.66
N ASP A 531 -19.35 -15.44 -12.27
CA ASP A 531 -20.11 -15.70 -11.06
C ASP A 531 -19.35 -15.21 -9.82
N LYS A 532 -18.04 -15.54 -9.71
CA LYS A 532 -17.21 -15.16 -8.56
C LYS A 532 -16.97 -13.66 -8.46
N ILE A 533 -16.86 -12.94 -9.58
CA ILE A 533 -16.76 -11.47 -9.60
C ILE A 533 -18.10 -10.85 -9.17
N ASN A 534 -19.23 -11.33 -9.71
CA ASN A 534 -20.55 -10.79 -9.36
C ASN A 534 -20.95 -11.07 -7.90
N SER A 535 -20.50 -12.17 -7.32
CA SER A 535 -20.71 -12.51 -5.90
C SER A 535 -19.72 -11.83 -4.95
N LEU A 536 -18.69 -11.14 -5.49
CA LEU A 536 -17.58 -10.54 -4.72
C LEU A 536 -16.68 -11.56 -4.00
N GLU A 537 -16.76 -12.83 -4.36
CA GLU A 537 -15.80 -13.83 -3.88
C GLU A 537 -14.41 -13.62 -4.49
N ILE A 538 -14.36 -13.04 -5.70
CA ILE A 538 -13.18 -12.43 -6.30
C ILE A 538 -13.53 -10.94 -6.53
N THR A 539 -12.85 -10.06 -5.85
CA THR A 539 -13.15 -8.63 -5.88
C THR A 539 -12.49 -7.94 -7.08
N PRO A 540 -13.03 -6.80 -7.55
CA PRO A 540 -12.37 -5.99 -8.57
C PRO A 540 -10.96 -5.55 -8.18
N ALA A 541 -10.73 -5.27 -6.90
CA ALA A 541 -9.43 -4.89 -6.37
C ALA A 541 -8.40 -6.02 -6.52
N GLN A 542 -8.78 -7.26 -6.18
CA GLN A 542 -7.91 -8.42 -6.37
C GLN A 542 -7.47 -8.61 -7.82
N LEU A 543 -8.35 -8.31 -8.77
CA LEU A 543 -8.01 -8.39 -10.20
C LEU A 543 -7.21 -7.19 -10.70
N ALA A 544 -7.36 -6.03 -10.06
CA ALA A 544 -6.73 -4.76 -10.45
C ALA A 544 -6.93 -4.38 -11.95
N LEU A 545 -8.01 -4.86 -12.55
CA LEU A 545 -8.42 -4.52 -13.93
C LEU A 545 -9.36 -3.32 -13.92
N ASP A 546 -9.17 -2.38 -14.83
CA ASP A 546 -10.02 -1.20 -14.91
C ASP A 546 -11.47 -1.51 -15.33
N PRO A 547 -12.49 -1.06 -14.54
CA PRO A 547 -12.35 -0.36 -13.26
C PRO A 547 -12.12 -1.32 -12.08
N CYS A 548 -11.11 -1.07 -11.25
CA CYS A 548 -10.85 -1.83 -10.03
C CYS A 548 -10.97 -0.99 -8.76
N SER A 549 -11.22 0.30 -8.90
CA SER A 549 -11.22 1.24 -7.78
C SER A 549 -12.22 2.37 -7.98
N GLY A 550 -12.54 3.08 -6.90
CA GLY A 550 -13.41 4.24 -6.95
C GLY A 550 -13.50 4.96 -5.61
N SER A 551 -14.20 6.10 -5.61
CA SER A 551 -14.43 6.89 -4.40
C SER A 551 -15.81 7.52 -4.38
N MET A 552 -16.29 7.82 -3.16
CA MET A 552 -17.58 8.49 -2.94
C MET A 552 -17.45 9.40 -1.71
N VAL A 553 -17.90 10.65 -1.86
CA VAL A 553 -18.00 11.61 -0.76
C VAL A 553 -19.43 12.11 -0.65
N VAL A 554 -20.00 12.04 0.53
CA VAL A 554 -21.36 12.51 0.84
C VAL A 554 -21.27 13.60 1.90
N THR A 555 -21.85 14.75 1.60
CA THR A 555 -21.86 15.93 2.47
C THR A 555 -23.25 16.33 2.91
N ASN A 556 -23.36 16.94 4.07
CA ASN A 556 -24.54 17.64 4.52
C ASN A 556 -24.60 19.03 3.85
N VAL A 557 -25.60 19.25 3.01
CA VAL A 557 -25.75 20.49 2.23
C VAL A 557 -25.90 21.74 3.12
N LYS A 558 -26.38 21.59 4.34
CA LYS A 558 -26.66 22.71 5.26
C LYS A 558 -25.47 23.10 6.14
N THR A 559 -24.56 22.16 6.35
CA THR A 559 -23.50 22.34 7.34
C THR A 559 -22.11 22.19 6.74
N GLY A 560 -21.94 21.49 5.62
CA GLY A 560 -20.64 21.15 5.06
C GLY A 560 -19.98 19.94 5.70
N GLU A 561 -20.61 19.31 6.70
CA GLU A 561 -20.14 18.07 7.34
C GLU A 561 -20.06 16.93 6.32
N ILE A 562 -19.00 16.11 6.43
CA ILE A 562 -18.82 14.90 5.62
C ILE A 562 -19.53 13.75 6.33
N LEU A 563 -20.57 13.21 5.71
CA LEU A 563 -21.35 12.08 6.23
C LEU A 563 -20.80 10.73 5.78
N ALA A 564 -20.08 10.68 4.68
CA ALA A 564 -19.31 9.54 4.22
C ALA A 564 -18.14 9.99 3.33
N CYS A 565 -16.99 9.34 3.48
CA CYS A 565 -15.79 9.53 2.65
C CYS A 565 -15.19 8.16 2.34
N VAL A 566 -15.56 7.59 1.20
CA VAL A 566 -15.22 6.23 0.82
C VAL A 566 -14.13 6.22 -0.24
N THR A 567 -13.11 5.41 0.00
CA THR A 567 -12.14 4.95 -0.99
C THR A 567 -12.25 3.43 -1.11
N TYR A 568 -12.42 2.91 -2.32
CA TYR A 568 -12.35 1.50 -2.64
C TYR A 568 -11.13 1.23 -3.55
N PRO A 569 -10.34 0.18 -3.30
CA PRO A 569 -10.41 -0.67 -2.12
C PRO A 569 -9.87 0.00 -0.87
N GLY A 570 -10.32 -0.50 0.27
CA GLY A 570 -9.73 -0.25 1.57
C GLY A 570 -8.73 -1.35 1.95
N TYR A 571 -8.35 -1.38 3.22
CA TYR A 571 -7.41 -2.37 3.76
C TYR A 571 -7.72 -2.62 5.25
N ASP A 572 -7.21 -3.73 5.79
CA ASP A 572 -7.35 -4.05 7.22
C ASP A 572 -6.25 -3.34 8.03
N ASN A 573 -6.60 -2.20 8.63
CA ASN A 573 -5.66 -1.43 9.44
C ASN A 573 -5.35 -2.07 10.81
N ASN A 574 -6.12 -3.05 11.28
CA ASN A 574 -5.75 -3.83 12.47
C ASN A 574 -4.46 -4.63 12.25
N ARG A 575 -4.21 -5.11 11.02
CA ARG A 575 -2.98 -5.82 10.68
C ARG A 575 -1.74 -4.92 10.58
N LEU A 576 -1.94 -3.60 10.53
CA LEU A 576 -0.85 -2.61 10.46
C LEU A 576 -0.58 -1.94 11.80
N ALA A 577 -1.57 -1.92 12.69
CA ALA A 577 -1.48 -1.33 14.02
C ALA A 577 -0.84 -2.30 15.03
N ASN A 578 -0.44 -1.75 16.15
CA ASN A 578 0.16 -2.48 17.28
C ASN A 578 1.46 -3.20 16.87
N GLN A 579 1.35 -4.40 16.30
CA GLN A 579 2.42 -5.12 15.63
C GLN A 579 2.14 -5.16 14.13
N MET A 580 3.02 -4.55 13.35
CA MET A 580 2.86 -4.51 11.89
C MET A 580 3.07 -5.89 11.26
N ASP A 581 2.06 -6.38 10.57
CA ASP A 581 2.16 -7.53 9.67
C ASP A 581 2.94 -7.10 8.41
N THR A 582 4.23 -7.38 8.38
CA THR A 582 5.15 -6.95 7.33
C THR A 582 4.81 -7.56 5.97
N ASP A 583 4.33 -8.80 5.94
CA ASP A 583 3.95 -9.49 4.71
C ASP A 583 2.70 -8.84 4.11
N TYR A 584 1.73 -8.54 4.96
CA TYR A 584 0.53 -7.82 4.56
C TYR A 584 0.84 -6.40 4.07
N TYR A 585 1.72 -5.68 4.78
CA TYR A 585 2.17 -4.36 4.35
C TYR A 585 2.86 -4.40 2.98
N SER A 586 3.76 -5.37 2.76
CA SER A 586 4.43 -5.59 1.48
C SER A 586 3.44 -5.91 0.37
N LYS A 587 2.45 -6.77 0.66
CA LYS A 587 1.37 -7.09 -0.28
C LYS A 587 0.57 -5.85 -0.66
N LEU A 588 0.12 -5.04 0.31
CA LEU A 588 -0.62 -3.81 0.04
C LEU A 588 0.22 -2.77 -0.73
N SER A 589 1.51 -2.68 -0.44
CA SER A 589 2.43 -1.75 -1.10
C SER A 589 2.67 -2.09 -2.57
N SER A 590 2.64 -3.38 -2.91
CA SER A 590 2.80 -3.89 -4.28
C SER A 590 1.47 -4.12 -5.01
N ASP A 591 0.33 -3.96 -4.33
CA ASP A 591 -1.00 -4.17 -4.91
C ASP A 591 -1.31 -3.14 -5.98
N LEU A 592 -1.60 -3.62 -7.19
CA LEU A 592 -1.86 -2.78 -8.36
C LEU A 592 -3.15 -1.94 -8.21
N SER A 593 -4.09 -2.33 -7.33
CA SER A 593 -5.28 -1.55 -7.00
C SER A 593 -4.99 -0.36 -6.09
N ARG A 594 -3.78 -0.29 -5.51
CA ARG A 594 -3.25 0.80 -4.67
C ARG A 594 -4.17 1.13 -3.48
N PRO A 595 -4.35 0.23 -2.52
CA PRO A 595 -5.26 0.45 -1.39
C PRO A 595 -4.81 1.57 -0.44
N PHE A 596 -3.51 1.85 -0.31
CA PHE A 596 -3.00 2.98 0.47
C PHE A 596 -3.28 4.36 -0.13
N TYR A 597 -3.60 4.42 -1.42
CA TYR A 597 -3.87 5.67 -2.11
C TYR A 597 -5.32 6.11 -1.89
N ASN A 598 -5.52 7.18 -1.09
CA ASN A 598 -6.87 7.69 -0.82
C ASN A 598 -7.46 8.36 -2.09
N LYS A 599 -8.28 7.61 -2.81
CA LYS A 599 -8.85 8.05 -4.08
C LYS A 599 -9.86 9.18 -3.92
N ALA A 600 -10.47 9.32 -2.73
CA ALA A 600 -11.43 10.39 -2.48
C ALA A 600 -10.76 11.78 -2.42
N THR A 601 -9.53 11.82 -1.89
CA THR A 601 -8.83 13.09 -1.63
C THR A 601 -7.58 13.30 -2.48
N GLN A 602 -7.00 12.25 -3.06
CA GLN A 602 -5.72 12.34 -3.77
C GLN A 602 -5.85 12.07 -5.27
N GLN A 603 -6.81 11.25 -5.70
CA GLN A 603 -7.00 10.96 -7.12
C GLN A 603 -7.78 12.08 -7.80
N LYS A 604 -7.10 12.77 -8.71
CA LYS A 604 -7.74 13.78 -9.56
C LYS A 604 -8.32 13.15 -10.82
N THR A 605 -9.42 13.73 -11.29
CA THR A 605 -10.05 13.35 -12.55
C THR A 605 -10.73 14.56 -13.19
N ALA A 606 -10.89 14.54 -14.50
CA ALA A 606 -11.68 15.54 -15.21
C ALA A 606 -13.14 15.50 -14.73
N PRO A 607 -13.73 16.66 -14.35
CA PRO A 607 -15.08 16.73 -13.83
C PRO A 607 -16.17 16.34 -14.87
N GLY A 608 -15.81 16.38 -16.14
CA GLY A 608 -16.74 16.07 -17.23
C GLY A 608 -17.99 16.95 -17.17
N SER A 609 -19.14 16.35 -17.46
CA SER A 609 -20.42 17.07 -17.55
C SER A 609 -20.87 17.77 -16.27
N THR A 610 -20.30 17.47 -15.11
CA THR A 610 -20.61 18.19 -13.87
C THR A 610 -20.16 19.65 -13.93
N PHE A 611 -19.09 19.95 -14.68
CA PHE A 611 -18.58 21.30 -14.89
C PHE A 611 -19.52 22.19 -15.74
N LYS A 612 -20.45 21.59 -16.46
CA LYS A 612 -21.43 22.35 -17.30
C LYS A 612 -22.29 23.33 -16.49
N LEU A 613 -22.45 23.11 -15.18
CA LEU A 613 -23.14 24.06 -14.32
C LEU A 613 -22.29 25.32 -14.06
N VAL A 614 -20.96 25.20 -13.98
CA VAL A 614 -20.04 26.35 -13.97
C VAL A 614 -20.17 27.14 -15.27
N THR A 615 -20.18 26.43 -16.39
CA THR A 615 -20.31 27.06 -17.73
C THR A 615 -21.68 27.71 -17.92
N ALA A 616 -22.77 27.10 -17.41
CA ALA A 616 -24.12 27.68 -17.46
C ALA A 616 -24.19 28.99 -16.68
N LEU A 617 -23.72 28.97 -15.42
CA LEU A 617 -23.66 30.17 -14.59
C LEU A 617 -22.79 31.26 -15.25
N ALA A 618 -21.62 30.91 -15.76
CA ALA A 618 -20.76 31.84 -16.49
C ALA A 618 -21.53 32.50 -17.66
N GLY A 619 -22.24 31.71 -18.45
CA GLY A 619 -23.02 32.21 -19.57
C GLY A 619 -24.17 33.15 -19.19
N MET A 620 -24.86 32.87 -18.08
CA MET A 620 -25.93 33.68 -17.53
C MET A 620 -25.37 34.99 -16.96
N GLU A 621 -24.43 34.95 -16.10
CA GLU A 621 -23.79 36.11 -15.45
C GLU A 621 -23.08 37.07 -16.45
N GLU A 622 -22.48 36.52 -17.51
CA GLU A 622 -21.90 37.30 -18.59
C GLU A 622 -22.97 37.83 -19.59
N GLY A 623 -24.26 37.56 -19.33
CA GLY A 623 -25.39 38.06 -20.13
C GLY A 623 -25.52 37.46 -21.53
N ILE A 624 -24.86 36.35 -21.79
CA ILE A 624 -24.97 35.66 -23.09
C ILE A 624 -26.16 34.68 -23.06
N ALA A 625 -26.25 33.84 -22.02
CA ALA A 625 -27.31 32.83 -21.87
C ALA A 625 -28.58 33.42 -21.30
N THR A 626 -29.22 34.33 -22.04
CA THR A 626 -30.51 34.93 -21.69
C THR A 626 -31.68 33.91 -21.93
N SER A 627 -32.91 34.27 -21.52
CA SER A 627 -34.12 33.43 -21.77
C SER A 627 -34.33 33.14 -23.24
N ASP A 628 -33.86 33.95 -24.14
CA ASP A 628 -34.00 33.85 -25.61
C ASP A 628 -32.76 33.22 -26.28
N TYR A 629 -31.78 32.75 -25.48
CA TYR A 629 -30.59 32.09 -26.01
C TYR A 629 -30.88 30.61 -26.29
N TYR A 630 -30.88 30.26 -27.58
CA TYR A 630 -31.10 28.90 -28.04
C TYR A 630 -29.99 28.44 -28.98
N VAL A 631 -29.54 27.19 -28.83
CA VAL A 631 -28.58 26.53 -29.70
C VAL A 631 -29.18 25.30 -30.34
N ASN A 632 -29.02 25.15 -31.65
CA ASN A 632 -29.44 23.95 -32.37
C ASN A 632 -28.30 22.91 -32.35
N CYS A 633 -28.45 21.83 -31.59
CA CYS A 633 -27.50 20.73 -31.53
C CYS A 633 -27.74 19.76 -32.69
N THR A 634 -26.76 19.66 -33.57
CA THR A 634 -26.76 18.79 -34.75
C THR A 634 -25.94 17.52 -34.56
N GLY A 635 -25.49 17.26 -33.32
CA GLY A 635 -24.65 16.10 -32.97
C GLY A 635 -23.15 16.39 -32.92
N SER A 636 -22.70 17.55 -33.48
CA SER A 636 -21.28 17.93 -33.44
C SER A 636 -21.10 19.43 -33.43
N PHE A 637 -20.10 19.92 -32.70
CA PHE A 637 -19.66 21.32 -32.72
C PHE A 637 -18.45 21.46 -33.66
N THR A 638 -18.68 22.13 -34.78
CA THR A 638 -17.73 22.18 -35.91
C THR A 638 -17.06 23.54 -36.12
N ARG A 639 -17.20 24.49 -35.18
CA ARG A 639 -16.58 25.83 -35.27
C ARG A 639 -15.08 25.85 -34.93
N ILE A 640 -14.57 24.73 -34.43
CA ILE A 640 -13.16 24.49 -34.13
C ILE A 640 -12.67 23.21 -34.83
N SER A 641 -11.35 23.03 -34.87
CA SER A 641 -10.74 21.81 -35.42
C SER A 641 -9.74 21.27 -34.41
N PRO A 642 -9.82 19.99 -34.00
CA PRO A 642 -10.87 19.03 -34.39
C PRO A 642 -12.24 19.40 -33.85
N ALA A 643 -13.30 18.92 -34.51
CA ALA A 643 -14.69 19.10 -34.06
C ALA A 643 -14.96 18.28 -32.79
N ILE A 644 -15.80 18.80 -31.88
CA ILE A 644 -16.21 18.10 -30.66
C ILE A 644 -17.62 17.53 -30.85
N ASN A 645 -17.75 16.21 -30.68
CA ASN A 645 -19.02 15.52 -30.81
C ASN A 645 -19.88 15.63 -29.55
N CYS A 646 -21.19 15.72 -29.76
CA CYS A 646 -22.16 15.47 -28.69
C CYS A 646 -22.27 13.94 -28.47
N TRP A 647 -22.52 13.54 -27.23
CA TRP A 647 -22.75 12.12 -26.93
C TRP A 647 -23.98 11.55 -27.69
N TYR A 648 -24.92 12.41 -28.00
CA TYR A 648 -26.08 12.07 -28.88
C TYR A 648 -25.79 12.52 -30.32
N HIS A 649 -25.25 11.65 -31.12
CA HIS A 649 -24.76 11.94 -32.48
C HIS A 649 -25.88 12.40 -33.45
N ALA A 650 -27.16 12.01 -33.19
CA ALA A 650 -28.31 12.47 -34.00
C ALA A 650 -28.64 13.94 -33.73
N GLY A 651 -28.10 14.54 -32.66
CA GLY A 651 -28.38 15.90 -32.26
C GLY A 651 -29.67 16.06 -31.46
N HIS A 652 -29.63 16.90 -30.42
CA HIS A 652 -30.74 17.18 -29.51
C HIS A 652 -31.76 18.17 -30.09
N GLY A 653 -31.47 18.76 -31.24
CA GLY A 653 -32.29 19.85 -31.77
C GLY A 653 -32.05 21.17 -31.02
N THR A 654 -33.03 22.05 -31.03
CA THR A 654 -32.92 23.40 -30.44
C THR A 654 -33.20 23.35 -28.94
N LEU A 655 -32.22 23.77 -28.14
CA LEU A 655 -32.22 23.77 -26.67
C LEU A 655 -31.90 25.16 -26.10
N GLY A 656 -32.60 25.56 -25.03
CA GLY A 656 -32.17 26.60 -24.10
C GLY A 656 -31.34 26.01 -22.97
N VAL A 657 -30.88 26.81 -22.00
CA VAL A 657 -29.97 26.41 -20.90
C VAL A 657 -30.49 25.20 -20.12
N GLN A 658 -31.75 25.26 -19.63
CA GLN A 658 -32.37 24.16 -18.86
C GLN A 658 -32.43 22.85 -19.67
N GLY A 659 -32.81 22.96 -20.94
CA GLY A 659 -32.83 21.81 -21.85
C GLY A 659 -31.44 21.24 -22.10
N ALA A 660 -30.42 22.09 -22.17
CA ALA A 660 -29.06 21.69 -22.37
C ALA A 660 -28.44 21.00 -21.14
N ILE A 661 -28.75 21.49 -19.93
CA ILE A 661 -28.37 20.85 -18.67
C ILE A 661 -29.05 19.46 -18.56
N LYS A 662 -30.39 19.42 -18.74
CA LYS A 662 -31.18 18.18 -18.68
C LYS A 662 -30.66 17.08 -19.60
N ASN A 663 -30.27 17.44 -20.83
CA ASN A 663 -29.77 16.52 -21.85
C ASN A 663 -28.23 16.41 -21.90
N SER A 664 -27.53 17.08 -20.99
CA SER A 664 -26.04 17.14 -20.98
C SER A 664 -25.48 17.42 -22.37
N CYS A 665 -26.00 18.42 -23.09
CA CYS A 665 -25.68 18.68 -24.48
C CYS A 665 -24.30 19.35 -24.67
N ASN A 666 -23.29 18.65 -25.18
CA ASN A 666 -21.95 19.20 -25.41
C ASN A 666 -21.98 20.39 -26.37
N VAL A 667 -22.73 20.29 -27.50
CA VAL A 667 -22.79 21.34 -28.50
C VAL A 667 -23.33 22.66 -27.95
N PHE A 668 -24.31 22.62 -27.03
CA PHE A 668 -24.82 23.83 -26.38
C PHE A 668 -23.72 24.54 -25.58
N PHE A 669 -23.03 23.83 -24.70
CA PHE A 669 -22.01 24.44 -23.83
C PHE A 669 -20.77 24.86 -24.60
N ASN A 670 -20.36 24.12 -25.62
CA ASN A 670 -19.30 24.51 -26.55
C ASN A 670 -19.66 25.83 -27.28
N GLN A 671 -20.91 25.95 -27.80
CA GLN A 671 -21.38 27.17 -28.45
C GLN A 671 -21.47 28.33 -27.47
N LEU A 672 -21.97 28.12 -26.25
CA LEU A 672 -22.04 29.13 -25.21
C LEU A 672 -20.66 29.69 -24.88
N THR A 673 -19.67 28.83 -24.70
CA THR A 673 -18.29 29.25 -24.43
C THR A 673 -17.65 29.93 -25.64
N TYR A 674 -17.94 29.45 -26.85
CA TYR A 674 -17.53 30.14 -28.07
C TYR A 674 -18.06 31.58 -28.13
N ASP A 675 -19.32 31.79 -27.77
CA ASP A 675 -19.96 33.10 -27.76
C ASP A 675 -19.44 33.99 -26.61
N MET A 676 -19.16 33.43 -25.43
CA MET A 676 -18.50 34.13 -24.33
C MET A 676 -17.07 34.52 -24.65
N GLY A 677 -16.36 33.71 -25.46
CA GLY A 677 -14.97 33.93 -25.84
C GLY A 677 -14.77 34.93 -26.98
N LYS A 678 -15.80 35.56 -27.50
CA LYS A 678 -15.68 36.56 -28.56
C LYS A 678 -15.03 37.85 -28.09
N ASP A 679 -14.11 38.34 -28.87
CA ASP A 679 -13.49 39.66 -28.71
C ASP A 679 -14.42 40.79 -29.18
N LYS A 680 -13.92 42.03 -29.12
CA LYS A 680 -14.64 43.24 -29.56
C LYS A 680 -14.98 43.23 -31.07
N ASN A 681 -14.28 42.43 -31.86
CA ASN A 681 -14.51 42.28 -33.30
C ASN A 681 -15.48 41.12 -33.61
N GLY A 682 -15.87 40.37 -32.60
CA GLY A 682 -16.72 39.17 -32.73
C GLY A 682 -15.97 37.89 -33.10
N GLU A 683 -14.61 37.91 -33.02
CA GLU A 683 -13.78 36.74 -33.25
C GLU A 683 -13.54 35.96 -31.96
N PHE A 684 -13.56 34.63 -32.05
CA PHE A 684 -13.30 33.80 -30.89
C PHE A 684 -11.82 33.90 -30.44
N SER A 685 -11.64 34.08 -29.15
CA SER A 685 -10.36 34.02 -28.46
C SER A 685 -10.42 33.00 -27.32
N ASP A 686 -9.59 31.99 -27.42
CA ASP A 686 -9.51 30.93 -26.39
C ASP A 686 -9.19 31.51 -25.00
N SER A 687 -8.25 32.47 -24.93
CA SER A 687 -7.87 33.13 -23.67
C SER A 687 -9.02 33.91 -23.01
N ILE A 688 -9.92 34.51 -23.79
CA ILE A 688 -11.11 35.18 -23.23
C ILE A 688 -12.10 34.13 -22.66
N GLY A 689 -12.31 33.07 -23.43
CA GLY A 689 -13.17 31.94 -22.95
C GLY A 689 -12.63 31.33 -21.67
N LEU A 690 -11.35 31.01 -21.64
CA LEU A 690 -10.67 30.47 -20.46
C LEU A 690 -10.78 31.39 -19.25
N SER A 691 -10.47 32.68 -19.41
CA SER A 691 -10.52 33.68 -18.32
C SER A 691 -11.91 33.73 -17.68
N LYS A 692 -12.98 33.60 -18.47
CA LYS A 692 -14.34 33.56 -17.94
C LYS A 692 -14.62 32.24 -17.20
N LEU A 693 -14.28 31.09 -17.78
CA LEU A 693 -14.47 29.79 -17.11
C LEU A 693 -13.69 29.73 -15.79
N GLN A 694 -12.45 30.17 -15.77
CA GLN A 694 -11.62 30.28 -14.56
C GLN A 694 -12.24 31.18 -13.49
N LYS A 695 -12.79 32.35 -13.89
CA LYS A 695 -13.48 33.25 -12.95
C LYS A 695 -14.60 32.55 -12.21
N TYR A 696 -15.47 31.84 -12.94
CA TYR A 696 -16.63 31.17 -12.33
C TYR A 696 -16.23 29.88 -11.61
N ALA A 697 -15.24 29.12 -12.09
CA ALA A 697 -14.68 28.01 -11.34
C ALA A 697 -14.14 28.44 -9.96
N LYS A 698 -13.45 29.60 -9.90
CA LYS A 698 -13.02 30.22 -8.65
C LYS A 698 -14.15 30.69 -7.75
N MET A 699 -15.25 31.14 -8.31
CA MET A 699 -16.44 31.47 -7.51
C MET A 699 -17.01 30.23 -6.79
N PHE A 700 -16.93 29.06 -7.42
CA PHE A 700 -17.25 27.76 -6.80
C PHE A 700 -16.13 27.18 -5.93
N GLN A 701 -15.03 27.92 -5.72
CA GLN A 701 -13.83 27.50 -4.97
C GLN A 701 -13.12 26.27 -5.54
N LEU A 702 -13.28 25.99 -6.86
CA LEU A 702 -12.62 24.86 -7.52
C LEU A 702 -11.11 25.07 -7.70
N ASP A 703 -10.56 26.22 -7.34
CA ASP A 703 -9.13 26.55 -7.33
C ASP A 703 -8.46 26.32 -5.96
N LYS A 704 -9.14 25.65 -5.03
CA LYS A 704 -8.65 25.42 -3.67
C LYS A 704 -8.99 24.00 -3.21
N GLU A 705 -8.18 23.49 -2.32
CA GLU A 705 -8.49 22.28 -1.56
C GLU A 705 -9.84 22.39 -0.85
N SER A 706 -10.48 21.24 -0.62
CA SER A 706 -11.85 21.19 -0.10
C SER A 706 -11.98 21.60 1.38
N GLY A 707 -10.89 21.50 2.12
CA GLY A 707 -10.82 21.75 3.56
C GLY A 707 -10.92 20.49 4.42
N ILE A 708 -11.04 19.32 3.80
CA ILE A 708 -11.00 18.04 4.52
C ILE A 708 -9.66 17.87 5.26
N GLU A 709 -9.68 17.29 6.44
CA GLU A 709 -8.52 17.13 7.32
C GLU A 709 -7.48 16.12 6.82
N LEU A 710 -7.82 15.34 5.80
CA LEU A 710 -6.93 14.37 5.19
C LEU A 710 -6.04 15.02 4.13
N PRO A 711 -4.85 14.46 3.83
CA PRO A 711 -4.03 14.93 2.72
C PRO A 711 -4.82 14.97 1.41
N GLU A 712 -4.82 16.10 0.74
CA GLU A 712 -5.60 16.33 -0.48
C GLU A 712 -4.68 16.81 -1.62
N ALA A 713 -4.96 16.35 -2.83
CA ALA A 713 -4.23 16.81 -4.01
C ALA A 713 -4.72 18.19 -4.46
N GLU A 714 -3.79 19.06 -4.83
CA GLU A 714 -4.06 20.39 -5.37
C GLU A 714 -4.98 20.32 -6.59
N PRO A 715 -6.07 21.11 -6.65
CA PRO A 715 -6.97 21.16 -7.80
C PRO A 715 -6.32 21.85 -9.00
N GLU A 716 -6.74 21.45 -10.19
CA GLU A 716 -6.30 22.09 -11.44
C GLU A 716 -7.50 22.70 -12.18
N VAL A 717 -7.56 24.02 -12.16
CA VAL A 717 -8.52 24.77 -12.97
C VAL A 717 -7.94 24.94 -14.37
N THR A 718 -8.73 24.61 -15.36
CA THR A 718 -8.30 24.62 -16.76
C THR A 718 -7.57 25.89 -17.18
N ASP A 719 -6.50 25.74 -17.96
CA ASP A 719 -5.67 26.81 -18.52
C ASP A 719 -5.48 26.69 -20.04
N GLU A 720 -6.11 25.71 -20.66
CA GLU A 720 -6.09 25.50 -22.12
C GLU A 720 -7.44 25.00 -22.67
N ALA A 721 -7.62 25.15 -23.97
CA ALA A 721 -8.75 24.61 -24.72
C ALA A 721 -10.12 24.98 -24.15
N ALA A 722 -10.49 26.27 -24.10
CA ALA A 722 -11.73 26.79 -23.52
C ALA A 722 -12.99 26.02 -23.94
N ILE A 723 -13.09 25.61 -25.21
CA ILE A 723 -14.26 24.88 -25.72
C ILE A 723 -14.36 23.49 -25.10
N ALA A 724 -13.27 22.73 -25.05
CA ALA A 724 -13.26 21.43 -24.39
C ALA A 724 -13.48 21.57 -22.88
N SER A 725 -12.89 22.59 -22.27
CA SER A 725 -13.02 22.89 -20.84
C SER A 725 -14.46 23.22 -20.44
N SER A 726 -15.27 23.77 -21.36
CA SER A 726 -16.67 24.09 -21.10
C SER A 726 -17.54 22.87 -20.74
N ILE A 727 -17.09 21.70 -21.10
CA ILE A 727 -17.75 20.41 -20.79
C ILE A 727 -16.96 19.59 -19.75
N GLY A 728 -16.04 20.25 -19.05
CA GLY A 728 -15.24 19.64 -18.00
C GLY A 728 -14.09 18.75 -18.51
N GLN A 729 -13.62 19.01 -19.72
CA GLN A 729 -12.40 18.46 -20.30
C GLN A 729 -11.29 19.52 -20.28
N GLY A 730 -10.32 19.46 -21.15
CA GLY A 730 -9.13 20.30 -21.09
C GLY A 730 -8.24 19.85 -19.95
N THR A 731 -7.62 20.81 -19.25
CA THR A 731 -6.77 20.58 -18.08
C THR A 731 -7.51 20.60 -16.73
N ASN A 732 -8.86 20.68 -16.73
CA ASN A 732 -9.63 20.54 -15.48
C ASN A 732 -9.38 19.20 -14.79
N ASN A 733 -8.97 19.24 -13.52
CA ASN A 733 -8.64 18.03 -12.79
C ASN A 733 -8.88 18.20 -11.28
N TYR A 734 -9.79 17.46 -10.70
CA TYR A 734 -10.27 17.63 -9.33
C TYR A 734 -10.41 16.31 -8.60
N THR A 735 -10.28 16.34 -7.28
CA THR A 735 -10.57 15.21 -6.40
C THR A 735 -12.09 15.06 -6.18
N THR A 736 -12.50 13.90 -5.67
CA THR A 736 -13.91 13.66 -5.33
C THR A 736 -14.37 14.57 -4.17
N SER A 737 -13.49 14.87 -3.19
CA SER A 737 -13.76 15.81 -2.10
C SER A 737 -14.01 17.24 -2.61
N GLN A 738 -13.21 17.73 -3.56
CA GLN A 738 -13.41 19.05 -4.20
C GLN A 738 -14.72 19.11 -4.99
N LEU A 739 -15.04 18.04 -5.71
CA LEU A 739 -16.31 17.95 -6.43
C LEU A 739 -17.53 17.81 -5.47
N ALA A 740 -17.36 17.17 -4.31
CA ALA A 740 -18.41 17.12 -3.29
C ALA A 740 -18.68 18.51 -2.69
N ARG A 741 -17.63 19.29 -2.38
CA ARG A 741 -17.80 20.69 -1.96
C ARG A 741 -18.50 21.53 -3.03
N TYR A 742 -18.10 21.37 -4.28
CA TYR A 742 -18.73 22.01 -5.42
C TYR A 742 -20.24 21.66 -5.52
N ALA A 743 -20.58 20.37 -5.41
CA ALA A 743 -21.96 19.93 -5.42
C ALA A 743 -22.76 20.50 -4.23
N THR A 744 -22.14 20.55 -3.04
CA THR A 744 -22.71 21.18 -1.85
C THR A 744 -23.00 22.66 -2.07
N THR A 745 -22.09 23.38 -2.71
CA THR A 745 -22.23 24.81 -3.04
C THR A 745 -23.41 25.04 -3.99
N ILE A 746 -23.57 24.18 -4.99
CA ILE A 746 -24.74 24.27 -5.89
C ILE A 746 -26.04 23.99 -5.13
N ALA A 747 -26.08 22.91 -4.36
CA ALA A 747 -27.30 22.48 -3.63
C ALA A 747 -27.70 23.47 -2.53
N SER A 748 -26.74 24.21 -1.95
CA SER A 748 -26.98 25.28 -0.98
C SER A 748 -27.22 26.67 -1.59
N ARG A 749 -27.33 26.76 -2.92
CA ARG A 749 -27.54 28.00 -3.66
C ARG A 749 -26.40 29.02 -3.40
N GLY A 750 -25.15 28.54 -3.54
CA GLY A 750 -23.96 29.39 -3.52
C GLY A 750 -23.25 29.50 -2.16
N THR A 751 -23.69 28.80 -1.12
CA THR A 751 -22.92 28.71 0.13
C THR A 751 -21.82 27.66 0.00
N SER A 752 -20.56 28.07 0.03
CA SER A 752 -19.41 27.16 0.00
C SER A 752 -18.85 26.97 1.41
N TYR A 753 -18.71 25.74 1.81
CA TYR A 753 -18.12 25.35 3.10
C TYR A 753 -16.68 24.85 2.93
N SER A 754 -15.84 25.01 3.96
CA SER A 754 -14.71 24.13 4.20
C SER A 754 -15.29 22.82 4.71
N ILE A 755 -15.34 21.77 3.89
CA ILE A 755 -15.95 20.50 4.33
C ILE A 755 -15.08 19.84 5.38
N SER A 756 -15.69 19.17 6.37
CA SER A 756 -14.98 18.65 7.53
C SER A 756 -15.47 17.27 7.94
N LEU A 757 -14.53 16.45 8.43
CA LEU A 757 -14.76 15.16 9.08
C LEU A 757 -14.97 15.30 10.60
N LEU A 758 -14.59 16.43 11.20
CA LEU A 758 -14.61 16.62 12.64
C LEU A 758 -15.97 17.13 13.13
N ASP A 759 -16.47 16.53 14.21
CA ASP A 759 -17.63 17.00 14.98
C ASP A 759 -17.17 17.70 16.27
N LYS A 760 -16.49 16.97 17.16
CA LYS A 760 -16.02 17.48 18.44
C LYS A 760 -14.93 16.62 19.06
N VAL A 761 -14.28 17.17 20.08
CA VAL A 761 -13.36 16.46 20.98
C VAL A 761 -13.91 16.54 22.40
N THR A 762 -13.89 15.41 23.12
CA THR A 762 -14.22 15.35 24.54
C THR A 762 -13.06 14.75 25.33
N ASP A 763 -12.97 15.10 26.62
CA ASP A 763 -12.03 14.41 27.51
C ASP A 763 -12.55 13.00 27.90
N SER A 764 -11.74 12.24 28.61
CA SER A 764 -12.09 10.89 29.11
C SER A 764 -13.30 10.84 30.04
N GLN A 765 -13.81 11.98 30.50
CA GLN A 765 -15.00 12.11 31.32
C GLN A 765 -16.23 12.54 30.52
N GLY A 766 -16.06 12.76 29.21
CA GLY A 766 -17.10 13.20 28.30
C GLY A 766 -17.36 14.72 28.31
N ASN A 767 -16.49 15.52 28.92
CA ASN A 767 -16.61 16.97 28.85
C ASN A 767 -16.12 17.48 27.50
N LEU A 768 -16.84 18.43 26.91
CA LEU A 768 -16.45 19.07 25.66
C LEU A 768 -15.13 19.82 25.82
N VAL A 769 -14.13 19.44 25.00
CA VAL A 769 -12.82 20.11 24.90
C VAL A 769 -12.82 21.08 23.73
N GLU A 770 -13.29 20.63 22.59
CA GLU A 770 -13.34 21.40 21.35
C GLU A 770 -14.57 21.02 20.53
N ASP A 771 -15.17 21.98 19.85
CA ASP A 771 -16.34 21.81 18.98
C ASP A 771 -16.00 22.32 17.59
N TYR A 772 -16.29 21.51 16.57
CA TYR A 772 -15.95 21.81 15.19
C TYR A 772 -17.22 22.05 14.39
N THR A 773 -17.26 23.16 13.70
CA THR A 773 -18.32 23.49 12.75
C THR A 773 -17.69 23.93 11.46
N PRO A 774 -18.03 23.29 10.32
CA PRO A 774 -17.47 23.67 9.03
C PRO A 774 -17.66 25.15 8.72
N GLU A 775 -16.58 25.81 8.31
CA GLU A 775 -16.56 27.24 8.03
C GLU A 775 -17.21 27.55 6.67
N ILE A 776 -18.02 28.60 6.63
CA ILE A 776 -18.49 29.16 5.35
C ILE A 776 -17.35 29.99 4.76
N ILE A 777 -16.74 29.49 3.69
CA ILE A 777 -15.58 30.11 3.05
C ILE A 777 -15.97 31.07 1.91
N ASN A 778 -17.17 30.94 1.36
CA ASN A 778 -17.70 31.81 0.33
C ASN A 778 -19.22 31.79 0.31
N GLN A 779 -19.80 32.97 -0.03
CA GLN A 779 -21.21 33.10 -0.36
C GLN A 779 -21.31 33.77 -1.73
N MET A 780 -21.81 33.05 -2.72
CA MET A 780 -21.91 33.56 -4.07
C MET A 780 -23.07 34.57 -4.18
N ASP A 781 -22.79 35.72 -4.77
CA ASP A 781 -23.81 36.73 -5.07
C ASP A 781 -24.42 36.46 -6.46
N VAL A 782 -25.34 35.52 -6.50
CA VAL A 782 -26.05 35.05 -7.69
C VAL A 782 -27.56 35.13 -7.43
N SER A 783 -28.33 35.60 -8.39
CA SER A 783 -29.74 35.80 -8.19
C SER A 783 -30.54 34.47 -8.05
N ASP A 784 -31.62 34.47 -7.29
CA ASP A 784 -32.50 33.31 -7.16
C ASP A 784 -33.00 32.79 -8.50
N SER A 785 -33.26 33.68 -9.48
CA SER A 785 -33.70 33.31 -10.82
C SER A 785 -32.65 32.56 -11.64
N GLU A 786 -31.35 32.71 -11.33
CA GLU A 786 -30.26 31.98 -11.97
C GLU A 786 -30.04 30.63 -11.31
N TRP A 787 -30.32 30.53 -10.02
CA TRP A 787 -30.31 29.24 -9.30
C TRP A 787 -31.49 28.35 -9.67
N ASP A 788 -32.67 28.94 -10.03
CA ASP A 788 -33.88 28.21 -10.46
C ASP A 788 -33.79 27.68 -11.90
#